data_80bf5f2c3ad75fb7a3e3916f4451be3a
#
_entry.id   80bf5f2c3ad75fb7a3e3916f4451be3a
#
_cell.length_a   1.000
_cell.length_b   1.000
_cell.length_c   1.000
_cell.angle_alpha   90.00
_cell.angle_beta   90.00
_cell.angle_gamma   90.00
#
_symmetry.space_group_name_H-M   'P 1'
#
loop_
_entity.id
_entity.type
_entity.pdbx_description
1 polymer ?
#
loop_
_entity_poly.entity_id
_entity_poly.type
_entity_poly.pdbx_seq_one_letter_code
_entity_poly.pdbx_strand_id
1 'polypeptide(L)'
;MQYGYFDDDQREYVVTQPDTPLPWMNYLGTEDHFGMISNTAGGCSFYRDARLRRLTRYRHNGAPFDLGGRYLYLRDDTDGDYWSPSWQPTRGPLDAYECRHGLSYTSISSEHRGVRAEMLYFVPLGETLEVWRLRVRNDRDTRADLSVFSLVEFCLWDALDDSTNFQRNFSVGEVEVVDGVIYHKSEYRERRNHFAYFACSEPLAGFDTQRDVFLGPNRGWDSPLAVERGCSFDSVAHGWAPIGSHHIRLSLAPSESRDVVFILGYSENPTDAKFDPPGTQTINKARVRPVIERWLATEEVERAFGALHDSWEELLSVLRVETPDPDTDRMVNIWNPYQCMATFNLSRSMSFYESGIGRGMGFRDSSQDILGFVGMVPARARQRILDLAATQLPSGGAYHQYQPLTKRGNDAIGSGFNDDPLWLVLAVSAYMKESGDTGVLDELVPYDNSSGSEAPLSEHLHRCIRYTLDRLGPHGLPLIGRADWNDCLNLNCFSESSGESFQTTENREGGVAESLFIAAQFVLASHELAGVARLRGDGDEASSLEAAACKMVVAIEEHGWDGEWFLRAYDSLGVVVGSHSNAEGQIFAEPQGMCVMAGIGVSDGKAAAALASVKDRLATEHGIMLVQPPFSRYHLELGEISTYPPGYKENGGVFCQVNPWIMIAETILGDGEAAFDYYKRTNPSARAPISDVHRCEPYVYAQMIAGRDAASFGEAKNSWLTGSASWHLTAISQWILGVRPELDGLRIDPVLPPTWPGFTARRRWRGATYEIVVHQEQGAKGRVRRLVVDGMSVEGNLVRPAPAGSTVKVEATLESAPPSR
;
A
#
# COMPACT_ATOMS: atom_id res chain seq x y z
N MET A 1 15.99 8.53 19.55
CA MET A 1 17.22 8.60 18.72
C MET A 1 16.77 8.83 17.29
N GLN A 2 17.46 9.66 16.52
CA GLN A 2 17.09 9.89 15.13
C GLN A 2 17.95 8.98 14.25
N TYR A 3 17.31 8.07 13.51
CA TYR A 3 17.98 7.07 12.66
C TYR A 3 18.30 7.59 11.25
N GLY A 4 17.81 8.79 10.90
CA GLY A 4 17.98 9.38 9.59
C GLY A 4 17.32 10.75 9.47
N TYR A 5 17.21 11.23 8.25
CA TYR A 5 16.59 12.51 7.93
C TYR A 5 15.99 12.52 6.52
N PHE A 6 15.09 13.47 6.25
CA PHE A 6 14.53 13.69 4.92
C PHE A 6 15.46 14.58 4.09
N ASP A 7 15.75 14.17 2.88
CA ASP A 7 16.36 14.96 1.82
C ASP A 7 15.25 15.29 0.79
N ASP A 8 14.51 16.38 1.07
CA ASP A 8 13.34 16.75 0.27
C ASP A 8 13.71 17.15 -1.16
N ASP A 9 14.93 17.70 -1.37
CA ASP A 9 15.42 18.08 -2.69
C ASP A 9 15.65 16.87 -3.59
N GLN A 10 16.17 15.78 -3.01
CA GLN A 10 16.37 14.51 -3.73
C GLN A 10 15.15 13.58 -3.62
N ARG A 11 14.16 13.92 -2.79
CA ARG A 11 13.00 13.07 -2.48
C ARG A 11 13.41 11.71 -1.91
N GLU A 12 14.32 11.75 -0.99
CA GLU A 12 14.88 10.58 -0.32
C GLU A 12 14.68 10.66 1.19
N TYR A 13 14.60 9.50 1.82
CA TYR A 13 14.84 9.37 3.24
C TYR A 13 16.21 8.73 3.44
N VAL A 14 17.07 9.41 4.15
CA VAL A 14 18.47 9.00 4.39
C VAL A 14 18.56 8.33 5.75
N VAL A 15 18.84 7.03 5.77
CA VAL A 15 19.10 6.23 6.97
C VAL A 15 20.61 6.25 7.24
N THR A 16 21.01 6.72 8.41
CA THR A 16 22.43 6.95 8.74
C THR A 16 23.09 5.85 9.55
N GLN A 17 22.30 4.81 9.93
CA GLN A 17 22.82 3.65 10.68
C GLN A 17 22.03 2.40 10.30
N PRO A 18 22.68 1.23 10.19
CA PRO A 18 22.02 0.03 9.67
C PRO A 18 21.04 -0.63 10.66
N ASP A 19 21.21 -0.42 11.96
CA ASP A 19 20.46 -1.04 13.05
C ASP A 19 19.22 -0.23 13.46
N THR A 20 18.35 0.02 12.49
CA THR A 20 17.04 0.61 12.73
C THR A 20 16.17 -0.27 13.63
N PRO A 21 15.15 0.27 14.35
CA PRO A 21 14.33 -0.51 15.30
C PRO A 21 13.64 -1.73 14.70
N LEU A 22 13.30 -1.63 13.43
CA LEU A 22 12.77 -2.67 12.54
C LEU A 22 13.48 -2.52 11.19
N PRO A 23 13.50 -3.53 10.32
CA PRO A 23 13.91 -3.31 8.94
C PRO A 23 13.03 -2.23 8.29
N TRP A 24 13.63 -1.10 7.91
CA TRP A 24 12.90 -0.04 7.21
C TRP A 24 12.87 -0.33 5.72
N MET A 25 11.69 -0.53 5.20
CA MET A 25 11.45 -1.04 3.86
C MET A 25 11.24 0.04 2.83
N ASN A 26 11.56 -0.30 1.58
CA ASN A 26 11.16 0.39 0.38
C ASN A 26 10.59 -0.60 -0.64
N TYR A 27 9.71 -0.16 -1.53
CA TYR A 27 9.19 -0.96 -2.63
C TYR A 27 9.79 -0.54 -3.96
N LEU A 28 10.21 -1.50 -4.77
CA LEU A 28 10.77 -1.29 -6.09
C LEU A 28 9.74 -1.69 -7.14
N GLY A 29 9.74 -0.99 -8.27
CA GLY A 29 8.88 -1.29 -9.40
C GLY A 29 7.53 -0.58 -9.36
N THR A 30 6.93 -0.41 -10.54
CA THR A 30 5.70 0.36 -10.72
C THR A 30 4.62 -0.38 -11.51
N GLU A 31 4.94 -1.49 -12.17
CA GLU A 31 4.04 -2.19 -13.11
C GLU A 31 3.90 -3.68 -12.81
N ASP A 32 4.77 -4.52 -13.39
CA ASP A 32 4.65 -5.99 -13.35
C ASP A 32 5.71 -6.67 -12.48
N HIS A 33 6.91 -6.11 -12.43
CA HIS A 33 7.99 -6.63 -11.61
C HIS A 33 8.17 -5.75 -10.38
N PHE A 34 8.19 -6.38 -9.23
CA PHE A 34 8.25 -5.69 -7.95
C PHE A 34 9.33 -6.29 -7.05
N GLY A 35 9.87 -5.45 -6.20
CA GLY A 35 10.75 -5.85 -5.11
C GLY A 35 10.37 -5.13 -3.82
N MET A 36 10.64 -5.78 -2.70
CA MET A 36 10.68 -5.17 -1.39
C MET A 36 12.13 -5.21 -0.93
N ILE A 37 12.67 -4.09 -0.45
CA ILE A 37 14.06 -3.97 -0.01
C ILE A 37 14.14 -3.18 1.29
N SER A 38 14.91 -3.69 2.26
CA SER A 38 15.20 -2.98 3.50
C SER A 38 16.41 -2.07 3.39
N ASN A 39 16.61 -1.26 4.43
CA ASN A 39 17.82 -0.46 4.57
C ASN A 39 19.12 -1.29 4.61
N THR A 40 19.05 -2.59 4.81
CA THR A 40 20.20 -3.52 4.79
C THR A 40 20.17 -4.51 3.64
N ALA A 41 19.45 -4.19 2.55
CA ALA A 41 19.26 -4.97 1.33
C ALA A 41 18.50 -6.30 1.52
N GLY A 42 17.86 -6.51 2.68
CA GLY A 42 16.91 -7.62 2.88
C GLY A 42 15.68 -7.46 2.01
N GLY A 43 14.87 -8.51 1.87
CA GLY A 43 13.65 -8.49 1.07
C GLY A 43 13.66 -9.47 -0.08
N CYS A 44 12.73 -9.29 -1.01
CA CYS A 44 12.54 -10.23 -2.13
C CYS A 44 12.09 -9.55 -3.42
N SER A 45 12.16 -10.31 -4.51
CA SER A 45 11.74 -9.94 -5.85
C SER A 45 10.66 -10.90 -6.34
N PHE A 46 9.68 -10.38 -7.11
CA PHE A 46 8.58 -11.18 -7.64
C PHE A 46 7.97 -10.55 -8.91
N TYR A 47 7.30 -11.38 -9.71
CA TYR A 47 6.54 -10.96 -10.87
C TYR A 47 5.04 -11.04 -10.59
N ARG A 48 4.33 -9.90 -10.61
CA ARG A 48 2.86 -9.72 -10.39
C ARG A 48 2.30 -10.30 -9.10
N ASP A 49 2.64 -11.52 -8.75
CA ASP A 49 2.10 -12.24 -7.59
C ASP A 49 3.22 -12.64 -6.64
N ALA A 50 3.22 -12.03 -5.47
CA ALA A 50 4.24 -12.22 -4.45
C ALA A 50 4.25 -13.64 -3.86
N ARG A 51 3.17 -14.41 -4.00
CA ARG A 51 3.10 -15.82 -3.59
C ARG A 51 3.51 -16.75 -4.70
N LEU A 52 2.90 -16.64 -5.89
CA LEU A 52 2.98 -17.65 -6.95
C LEU A 52 4.07 -17.38 -7.99
N ARG A 53 4.69 -16.20 -7.97
CA ARG A 53 5.78 -15.80 -8.87
C ARG A 53 6.93 -15.13 -8.10
N ARG A 54 7.23 -15.64 -6.91
CA ARG A 54 8.35 -15.20 -6.07
C ARG A 54 9.68 -15.69 -6.65
N LEU A 55 10.63 -14.78 -6.90
CA LEU A 55 11.95 -15.11 -7.41
C LEU A 55 12.90 -15.49 -6.28
N THR A 56 12.92 -14.69 -5.21
CA THR A 56 13.86 -14.87 -4.11
C THR A 56 13.18 -15.10 -2.78
N ARG A 57 13.84 -15.81 -1.88
CA ARG A 57 13.34 -16.09 -0.52
C ARG A 57 13.48 -14.88 0.39
N TYR A 58 12.48 -14.71 1.23
CA TYR A 58 12.52 -13.80 2.38
C TYR A 58 11.64 -14.35 3.50
N ARG A 59 12.07 -14.21 4.74
CA ARG A 59 11.36 -14.74 5.90
C ARG A 59 10.72 -13.61 6.69
N HIS A 60 9.47 -13.31 6.43
CA HIS A 60 8.71 -12.22 7.07
C HIS A 60 8.62 -12.34 8.59
N ASN A 61 8.50 -13.55 9.12
CA ASN A 61 8.38 -13.79 10.56
C ASN A 61 9.74 -13.81 11.29
N GLY A 62 10.83 -13.48 10.61
CA GLY A 62 12.16 -13.33 11.19
C GLY A 62 12.39 -11.99 11.87
N ALA A 63 11.55 -10.98 11.62
CA ALA A 63 11.73 -9.62 12.14
C ALA A 63 11.86 -9.59 13.67
N PRO A 64 12.73 -8.74 14.24
CA PRO A 64 13.50 -7.69 13.56
C PRO A 64 14.75 -8.17 12.81
N PHE A 65 15.03 -9.46 12.79
CA PHE A 65 16.16 -10.02 12.06
C PHE A 65 15.84 -10.11 10.56
N ASP A 66 16.57 -9.36 9.75
CA ASP A 66 16.34 -9.15 8.33
C ASP A 66 17.18 -10.15 7.51
N LEU A 67 16.63 -11.33 7.23
CA LEU A 67 17.30 -12.40 6.50
C LEU A 67 16.59 -12.79 5.19
N GLY A 68 17.42 -12.94 4.16
CA GLY A 68 17.05 -13.11 2.77
C GLY A 68 17.08 -11.75 2.07
N GLY A 69 17.83 -11.66 0.98
CA GLY A 69 18.00 -10.37 0.33
C GLY A 69 18.94 -10.42 -0.87
N ARG A 70 19.42 -9.25 -1.23
CA ARG A 70 20.32 -8.96 -2.34
C ARG A 70 21.69 -8.68 -1.79
N TYR A 71 22.42 -9.74 -1.43
CA TYR A 71 23.66 -9.58 -0.69
C TYR A 71 24.88 -9.58 -1.60
N LEU A 72 25.84 -8.74 -1.23
CA LEU A 72 27.21 -8.75 -1.75
C LEU A 72 28.19 -8.92 -0.58
N TYR A 73 29.29 -9.62 -0.85
CA TYR A 73 30.45 -9.65 0.00
C TYR A 73 31.63 -9.07 -0.77
N LEU A 74 32.33 -8.15 -0.16
CA LEU A 74 33.63 -7.68 -0.60
C LEU A 74 34.69 -8.31 0.30
N ARG A 75 35.74 -8.84 -0.31
CA ARG A 75 36.86 -9.44 0.40
C ARG A 75 38.16 -8.81 -0.09
N ASP A 76 38.98 -8.35 0.85
CA ASP A 76 40.35 -7.94 0.55
C ASP A 76 41.23 -9.20 0.40
N ASP A 77 41.73 -9.43 -0.80
CA ASP A 77 42.52 -10.63 -1.09
C ASP A 77 43.94 -10.59 -0.50
N THR A 78 44.35 -9.41 0.04
CA THR A 78 45.66 -9.25 0.67
C THR A 78 45.74 -9.94 2.04
N ASP A 79 44.67 -9.83 2.85
CA ASP A 79 44.62 -10.37 4.20
C ASP A 79 43.43 -11.27 4.51
N GLY A 80 42.47 -11.33 3.59
CA GLY A 80 41.27 -12.17 3.69
C GLY A 80 40.15 -11.55 4.52
N ASP A 81 40.26 -10.30 4.95
CA ASP A 81 39.17 -9.56 5.59
C ASP A 81 37.99 -9.37 4.62
N TYR A 82 36.75 -9.55 5.11
CA TYR A 82 35.57 -9.42 4.26
C TYR A 82 34.41 -8.79 4.99
N TRP A 83 33.58 -8.06 4.25
CA TRP A 83 32.40 -7.34 4.74
C TRP A 83 31.27 -7.32 3.71
N SER A 84 30.10 -6.92 4.12
CA SER A 84 28.98 -6.63 3.23
C SER A 84 28.73 -5.14 3.16
N PRO A 85 28.67 -4.54 1.95
CA PRO A 85 28.40 -3.10 1.79
C PRO A 85 27.05 -2.66 2.39
N SER A 86 26.07 -3.55 2.39
CA SER A 86 24.75 -3.34 2.98
C SER A 86 24.70 -3.64 4.50
N TRP A 87 25.83 -3.86 5.16
CA TRP A 87 25.96 -4.34 6.52
C TRP A 87 25.47 -5.78 6.71
N GLN A 88 24.25 -6.11 6.36
CA GLN A 88 23.82 -7.53 6.29
C GLN A 88 24.45 -8.22 5.07
N PRO A 89 24.71 -9.53 5.14
CA PRO A 89 24.47 -10.44 6.29
C PRO A 89 25.65 -10.53 7.27
N THR A 90 26.83 -9.95 6.97
CA THR A 90 28.03 -10.08 7.83
C THR A 90 27.93 -9.33 9.15
N ARG A 91 27.22 -8.19 9.16
CA ARG A 91 27.07 -7.29 10.30
C ARG A 91 28.41 -6.87 10.92
N GLY A 92 29.44 -6.85 10.09
CA GLY A 92 30.76 -6.41 10.47
C GLY A 92 30.82 -4.89 10.67
N PRO A 93 31.89 -4.34 11.27
CA PRO A 93 32.09 -2.92 11.41
C PRO A 93 32.25 -2.26 10.05
N LEU A 94 31.65 -1.08 9.88
CA LEU A 94 31.85 -0.20 8.73
C LEU A 94 32.33 1.17 9.23
N ASP A 95 33.23 1.80 8.48
CA ASP A 95 33.75 3.13 8.81
C ASP A 95 32.72 4.22 8.52
N ALA A 96 31.87 4.00 7.50
CA ALA A 96 30.71 4.80 7.17
C ALA A 96 29.58 3.93 6.60
N TYR A 97 28.36 4.36 6.82
CA TYR A 97 27.16 3.72 6.28
C TYR A 97 26.07 4.75 6.03
N GLU A 98 25.43 4.65 4.87
CA GLU A 98 24.26 5.44 4.51
C GLU A 98 23.35 4.61 3.60
N CYS A 99 22.05 4.61 3.89
CA CYS A 99 21.05 4.07 2.98
C CYS A 99 20.09 5.19 2.59
N ARG A 100 19.83 5.35 1.31
CA ARG A 100 18.89 6.30 0.72
C ARG A 100 17.74 5.55 0.10
N HIS A 101 16.55 5.68 0.69
CA HIS A 101 15.32 5.21 0.10
C HIS A 101 14.70 6.34 -0.72
N GLY A 102 14.67 6.15 -2.03
CA GLY A 102 14.02 7.07 -2.96
C GLY A 102 12.77 6.44 -3.59
N LEU A 103 12.18 7.11 -4.55
CA LEU A 103 10.94 6.70 -5.20
C LEU A 103 11.20 5.53 -6.16
N SER A 104 10.86 4.33 -5.74
CA SER A 104 11.08 3.04 -6.43
C SER A 104 12.55 2.67 -6.64
N TYR A 105 13.46 3.22 -5.85
CA TYR A 105 14.87 2.80 -5.80
C TYR A 105 15.43 2.88 -4.39
N THR A 106 16.52 2.18 -4.15
CA THR A 106 17.30 2.27 -2.91
C THR A 106 18.78 2.30 -3.26
N SER A 107 19.50 3.23 -2.64
CA SER A 107 20.97 3.28 -2.70
C SER A 107 21.54 3.03 -1.30
N ILE A 108 22.54 2.14 -1.21
CA ILE A 108 23.27 1.87 0.03
C ILE A 108 24.74 2.11 -0.21
N SER A 109 25.33 3.02 0.54
CA SER A 109 26.76 3.30 0.49
C SER A 109 27.43 3.00 1.80
N SER A 110 28.64 2.45 1.74
CA SER A 110 29.45 2.17 2.91
C SER A 110 30.91 2.31 2.62
N GLU A 111 31.70 2.46 3.68
CA GLU A 111 33.16 2.49 3.62
C GLU A 111 33.71 1.49 4.64
N HIS A 112 34.72 0.75 4.23
CA HIS A 112 35.48 -0.15 5.10
C HIS A 112 36.96 -0.12 4.71
N ARG A 113 37.83 0.30 5.62
CA ARG A 113 39.28 0.33 5.45
C ARG A 113 39.75 1.03 4.18
N GLY A 114 39.12 2.16 3.84
CA GLY A 114 39.42 2.96 2.66
C GLY A 114 38.95 2.37 1.32
N VAL A 115 38.04 1.41 1.36
CA VAL A 115 37.26 0.97 0.19
C VAL A 115 35.85 1.43 0.34
N ARG A 116 35.38 2.27 -0.58
CA ARG A 116 34.01 2.73 -0.65
C ARG A 116 33.21 1.87 -1.63
N ALA A 117 32.02 1.41 -1.21
CA ALA A 117 31.08 0.70 -2.06
C ALA A 117 29.72 1.40 -2.06
N GLU A 118 29.13 1.60 -3.22
CA GLU A 118 27.78 2.12 -3.41
C GLU A 118 26.97 1.13 -4.24
N MET A 119 25.83 0.74 -3.72
CA MET A 119 24.86 -0.14 -4.35
C MET A 119 23.61 0.65 -4.71
N LEU A 120 23.18 0.60 -5.98
CA LEU A 120 21.90 1.12 -6.43
C LEU A 120 21.01 -0.04 -6.86
N TYR A 121 19.79 -0.09 -6.32
CA TYR A 121 18.77 -1.09 -6.61
C TYR A 121 17.53 -0.43 -7.17
N PHE A 122 17.05 -0.85 -8.34
CA PHE A 122 15.77 -0.41 -8.89
C PHE A 122 15.24 -1.39 -9.94
N VAL A 123 13.98 -1.23 -10.30
CA VAL A 123 13.33 -1.94 -11.41
C VAL A 123 13.12 -0.93 -12.54
N PRO A 124 13.70 -1.14 -13.73
CA PRO A 124 13.46 -0.27 -14.86
C PRO A 124 11.99 -0.30 -15.33
N LEU A 125 11.49 0.83 -15.81
CA LEU A 125 10.11 0.94 -16.29
C LEU A 125 9.81 -0.05 -17.42
N GLY A 126 8.70 -0.80 -17.29
CA GLY A 126 8.24 -1.76 -18.29
C GLY A 126 9.04 -3.07 -18.38
N GLU A 127 10.05 -3.27 -17.53
CA GLU A 127 10.88 -4.46 -17.53
C GLU A 127 10.49 -5.48 -16.45
N THR A 128 10.88 -6.73 -16.67
CA THR A 128 10.62 -7.83 -15.73
C THR A 128 11.91 -8.29 -15.03
N LEU A 129 12.74 -7.33 -14.66
CA LEU A 129 14.01 -7.52 -13.95
C LEU A 129 14.27 -6.38 -12.99
N GLU A 130 15.11 -6.63 -12.00
CA GLU A 130 15.72 -5.61 -11.18
C GLU A 130 17.22 -5.48 -11.50
N VAL A 131 17.72 -4.26 -11.40
CA VAL A 131 19.13 -3.90 -11.62
C VAL A 131 19.78 -3.62 -10.28
N TRP A 132 20.99 -4.14 -10.08
CA TRP A 132 21.88 -3.77 -8.99
C TRP A 132 23.17 -3.23 -9.60
N ARG A 133 23.45 -1.96 -9.39
CA ARG A 133 24.74 -1.38 -9.80
C ARG A 133 25.61 -1.21 -8.56
N LEU A 134 26.71 -1.97 -8.51
CA LEU A 134 27.78 -1.78 -7.54
C LEU A 134 28.82 -0.85 -8.12
N ARG A 135 29.14 0.25 -7.41
CA ARG A 135 30.31 1.08 -7.65
C ARG A 135 31.30 0.87 -6.51
N VAL A 136 32.50 0.38 -6.82
CA VAL A 136 33.60 0.22 -5.84
C VAL A 136 34.67 1.24 -6.15
N ARG A 137 35.13 1.99 -5.14
CA ARG A 137 36.19 2.96 -5.22
C ARG A 137 37.27 2.63 -4.19
N ASN A 138 38.52 2.70 -4.63
CA ASN A 138 39.68 2.56 -3.76
C ASN A 138 40.16 3.95 -3.30
N ASP A 139 39.91 4.33 -2.08
CA ASP A 139 40.35 5.59 -1.47
C ASP A 139 41.68 5.42 -0.69
N ARG A 140 42.35 4.26 -0.81
CA ARG A 140 43.70 4.01 -0.24
C ARG A 140 44.78 4.59 -1.11
N ASP A 141 45.96 4.81 -0.52
CA ASP A 141 47.17 5.17 -1.25
C ASP A 141 47.83 3.98 -1.97
N THR A 142 47.36 2.79 -1.74
CA THR A 142 47.84 1.53 -2.32
C THR A 142 46.78 0.87 -3.17
N ARG A 143 47.22 0.00 -4.06
CA ARG A 143 46.31 -0.85 -4.85
C ARG A 143 45.44 -1.72 -3.93
N ALA A 144 44.18 -1.86 -4.28
CA ALA A 144 43.23 -2.77 -3.65
C ALA A 144 42.94 -3.93 -4.61
N ASP A 145 43.25 -5.15 -4.17
CA ASP A 145 42.86 -6.41 -4.88
C ASP A 145 41.72 -7.03 -4.11
N LEU A 146 40.53 -7.09 -4.72
CA LEU A 146 39.27 -7.45 -4.08
C LEU A 146 38.61 -8.61 -4.82
N SER A 147 38.03 -9.51 -4.05
CA SER A 147 37.04 -10.46 -4.53
C SER A 147 35.63 -10.00 -4.15
N VAL A 148 34.69 -10.03 -5.10
CA VAL A 148 33.27 -9.72 -4.87
C VAL A 148 32.46 -10.97 -5.10
N PHE A 149 31.61 -11.31 -4.12
CA PHE A 149 30.65 -12.42 -4.22
C PHE A 149 29.24 -11.85 -4.16
N SER A 150 28.44 -12.10 -5.18
CA SER A 150 27.00 -11.82 -5.12
C SER A 150 26.25 -12.99 -4.50
N LEU A 151 25.04 -12.73 -3.96
CA LEU A 151 24.22 -13.78 -3.40
C LEU A 151 22.74 -13.48 -3.51
N VAL A 152 21.99 -14.41 -4.11
CA VAL A 152 20.54 -14.54 -4.01
C VAL A 152 20.16 -15.96 -3.64
N GLU A 153 19.13 -16.13 -2.83
CA GLU A 153 18.52 -17.43 -2.55
C GLU A 153 17.22 -17.54 -3.35
N PHE A 154 17.15 -18.47 -4.30
CA PHE A 154 15.97 -18.63 -5.15
C PHE A 154 14.80 -19.26 -4.38
N CYS A 155 13.62 -18.70 -4.56
CA CYS A 155 12.35 -19.28 -4.12
C CYS A 155 11.86 -20.30 -5.17
N LEU A 156 11.17 -21.34 -4.73
CA LEU A 156 10.58 -22.37 -5.61
C LEU A 156 9.21 -21.92 -6.17
N TRP A 157 9.04 -20.65 -6.44
CA TRP A 157 7.89 -19.93 -7.02
C TRP A 157 6.68 -19.77 -6.10
N ASP A 158 6.12 -20.83 -5.52
CA ASP A 158 5.08 -20.70 -4.50
C ASP A 158 5.74 -20.45 -3.14
N ALA A 159 5.72 -19.20 -2.72
CA ALA A 159 6.41 -18.77 -1.51
C ALA A 159 5.82 -19.37 -0.22
N LEU A 160 4.53 -19.69 -0.19
CA LEU A 160 3.92 -20.37 0.96
C LEU A 160 4.36 -21.83 1.02
N ASP A 161 4.28 -22.54 -0.10
CA ASP A 161 4.74 -23.92 -0.19
C ASP A 161 6.26 -24.05 0.08
N ASP A 162 7.05 -23.13 -0.48
CA ASP A 162 8.50 -23.03 -0.25
C ASP A 162 8.86 -22.83 1.24
N SER A 163 8.07 -22.08 1.97
CA SER A 163 8.34 -21.78 3.39
C SER A 163 7.84 -22.85 4.36
N THR A 164 6.86 -23.66 3.96
CA THR A 164 6.16 -24.61 4.84
C THR A 164 6.40 -26.07 4.48
N ASN A 165 6.70 -26.38 3.20
CA ASN A 165 6.84 -27.74 2.71
C ASN A 165 8.31 -28.09 2.43
N PHE A 166 8.99 -28.63 3.42
CA PHE A 166 10.40 -29.01 3.32
C PHE A 166 10.71 -29.99 2.15
N GLN A 167 9.78 -30.88 1.80
CA GLN A 167 9.98 -31.85 0.72
C GLN A 167 10.16 -31.20 -0.67
N ARG A 168 9.65 -29.98 -0.86
CA ARG A 168 9.81 -29.24 -2.12
C ARG A 168 11.27 -28.97 -2.47
N ASN A 169 12.13 -28.88 -1.47
CA ASN A 169 13.56 -28.67 -1.67
C ASN A 169 14.27 -29.87 -2.33
N PHE A 170 13.71 -31.07 -2.27
CA PHE A 170 14.39 -32.27 -2.77
C PHE A 170 14.32 -32.47 -4.29
N SER A 171 13.31 -31.92 -4.96
CA SER A 171 13.00 -32.43 -6.30
C SER A 171 12.69 -31.37 -7.35
N VAL A 172 12.51 -30.11 -7.00
CA VAL A 172 11.86 -29.16 -7.92
C VAL A 172 12.74 -28.00 -8.41
N GLY A 173 13.82 -27.64 -7.72
CA GLY A 173 14.74 -26.59 -8.15
C GLY A 173 15.87 -27.15 -9.02
N GLU A 174 16.06 -26.61 -10.22
CA GLU A 174 17.17 -26.90 -11.10
C GLU A 174 17.82 -25.62 -11.58
N VAL A 175 19.13 -25.68 -11.77
CA VAL A 175 19.92 -24.54 -12.25
C VAL A 175 20.70 -24.92 -13.49
N GLU A 176 20.75 -23.99 -14.44
CA GLU A 176 21.67 -24.06 -15.58
C GLU A 176 22.60 -22.83 -15.48
N VAL A 177 23.89 -23.06 -15.73
CA VAL A 177 24.88 -21.98 -15.83
C VAL A 177 25.45 -21.96 -17.24
N VAL A 178 25.23 -20.89 -17.98
CA VAL A 178 25.66 -20.74 -19.36
C VAL A 178 26.21 -19.32 -19.57
N ASP A 179 27.45 -19.23 -20.07
CA ASP A 179 28.14 -17.97 -20.31
C ASP A 179 28.14 -17.03 -19.09
N GLY A 180 28.28 -17.59 -17.87
CA GLY A 180 28.26 -16.84 -16.61
C GLY A 180 26.87 -16.45 -16.10
N VAL A 181 25.80 -16.73 -16.85
CA VAL A 181 24.42 -16.47 -16.42
C VAL A 181 23.85 -17.69 -15.70
N ILE A 182 23.27 -17.46 -14.54
CA ILE A 182 22.60 -18.48 -13.72
C ILE A 182 21.11 -18.45 -14.02
N TYR A 183 20.56 -19.57 -14.51
CA TYR A 183 19.14 -19.73 -14.82
C TYR A 183 18.51 -20.70 -13.84
N HIS A 184 17.49 -20.25 -13.08
CA HIS A 184 16.76 -21.08 -12.13
C HIS A 184 15.38 -21.45 -12.65
N LYS A 185 15.08 -22.75 -12.67
CA LYS A 185 13.77 -23.31 -13.05
C LYS A 185 13.25 -24.22 -11.95
N SER A 186 11.94 -24.24 -11.76
CA SER A 186 11.25 -25.14 -10.83
C SER A 186 10.00 -25.69 -11.49
N GLU A 187 9.80 -27.02 -11.44
CA GLU A 187 8.72 -27.72 -12.15
C GLU A 187 8.64 -27.41 -13.66
N TYR A 188 9.71 -26.97 -14.24
CA TYR A 188 9.75 -26.53 -15.64
C TYR A 188 9.60 -27.71 -16.62
N ARG A 189 10.03 -28.90 -16.23
CA ARG A 189 9.90 -30.12 -17.03
C ARG A 189 8.44 -30.50 -17.26
N GLU A 190 7.59 -30.31 -16.25
CA GLU A 190 6.21 -30.79 -16.25
C GLU A 190 5.24 -29.73 -16.76
N ARG A 191 5.06 -28.65 -16.01
CA ARG A 191 3.95 -27.70 -16.26
C ARG A 191 4.39 -26.26 -16.46
N ARG A 192 5.43 -25.80 -15.77
CA ARG A 192 5.85 -24.40 -15.82
C ARG A 192 6.65 -24.09 -17.08
N ASN A 193 6.62 -22.84 -17.51
CA ASN A 193 7.33 -22.33 -18.68
C ASN A 193 8.14 -21.07 -18.37
N HIS A 194 8.20 -20.69 -17.10
CA HIS A 194 8.90 -19.50 -16.61
C HIS A 194 10.13 -19.90 -15.80
N PHE A 195 11.09 -18.99 -15.79
CA PHE A 195 12.35 -19.15 -15.08
C PHE A 195 12.88 -17.80 -14.61
N ALA A 196 13.73 -17.82 -13.58
CA ALA A 196 14.51 -16.67 -13.16
C ALA A 196 15.90 -16.74 -13.80
N TYR A 197 16.53 -15.59 -13.96
CA TYR A 197 17.93 -15.49 -14.38
C TYR A 197 18.67 -14.46 -13.54
N PHE A 198 19.96 -14.72 -13.31
CA PHE A 198 20.85 -13.84 -12.58
C PHE A 198 22.17 -13.70 -13.34
N ALA A 199 22.57 -12.48 -13.67
CA ALA A 199 23.72 -12.22 -14.53
C ALA A 199 24.58 -11.07 -13.99
N CYS A 200 25.86 -11.02 -14.40
CA CYS A 200 26.83 -10.02 -14.01
C CYS A 200 27.55 -9.46 -15.24
N SER A 201 27.92 -8.19 -15.25
CA SER A 201 28.62 -7.51 -16.34
C SER A 201 30.11 -7.84 -16.42
N GLU A 202 30.72 -8.32 -15.34
CA GLU A 202 32.14 -8.63 -15.28
C GLU A 202 32.44 -10.10 -15.56
N PRO A 203 33.62 -10.44 -16.13
CA PRO A 203 34.06 -11.82 -16.25
C PRO A 203 34.13 -12.53 -14.91
N LEU A 204 33.58 -13.73 -14.83
CA LEU A 204 33.55 -14.50 -13.60
C LEU A 204 34.90 -15.16 -13.32
N ALA A 205 35.34 -15.08 -12.06
CA ALA A 205 36.39 -15.94 -11.52
C ALA A 205 35.84 -17.31 -11.07
N GLY A 206 34.53 -17.42 -10.86
CA GLY A 206 33.80 -18.63 -10.51
C GLY A 206 32.35 -18.31 -10.14
N PHE A 207 31.59 -19.34 -9.81
CA PHE A 207 30.19 -19.23 -9.36
C PHE A 207 29.84 -20.34 -8.38
N ASP A 208 28.72 -20.16 -7.65
CA ASP A 208 28.10 -21.24 -6.89
C ASP A 208 26.59 -21.17 -6.97
N THR A 209 25.94 -22.31 -7.12
CA THR A 209 24.49 -22.43 -7.10
C THR A 209 23.98 -23.44 -6.08
N GLN A 210 24.86 -24.18 -5.39
CA GLN A 210 24.51 -25.03 -4.24
C GLN A 210 24.76 -24.28 -2.94
N ARG A 211 23.69 -24.02 -2.18
CA ARG A 211 23.77 -23.31 -0.90
C ARG A 211 24.77 -23.95 0.09
N ASP A 212 24.70 -25.27 0.21
CA ASP A 212 25.53 -26.02 1.18
C ASP A 212 27.02 -25.95 0.85
N VAL A 213 27.36 -25.92 -0.45
CA VAL A 213 28.73 -25.78 -0.92
C VAL A 213 29.25 -24.37 -0.68
N PHE A 214 28.46 -23.36 -1.01
CA PHE A 214 28.82 -21.96 -0.79
C PHE A 214 29.02 -21.63 0.68
N LEU A 215 28.06 -22.04 1.54
CA LEU A 215 28.11 -21.76 2.96
C LEU A 215 29.17 -22.60 3.69
N GLY A 216 29.29 -23.88 3.33
CA GLY A 216 30.02 -24.87 4.11
C GLY A 216 29.21 -25.41 5.30
N PRO A 217 29.66 -26.53 5.89
CA PRO A 217 28.92 -27.20 6.96
C PRO A 217 28.84 -26.37 8.25
N ASN A 218 27.63 -26.27 8.81
CA ASN A 218 27.31 -25.54 10.04
C ASN A 218 27.63 -24.02 10.02
N ARG A 219 27.55 -23.41 8.83
CA ARG A 219 27.78 -21.98 8.61
C ARG A 219 26.52 -21.25 8.17
N GLY A 220 26.47 -19.95 8.45
CA GLY A 220 25.40 -19.06 8.02
C GLY A 220 25.84 -18.09 6.91
N TRP A 221 24.92 -17.23 6.53
CA TRP A 221 25.16 -16.17 5.54
C TRP A 221 26.18 -15.11 6.02
N ASP A 222 26.41 -15.02 7.34
CA ASP A 222 27.38 -14.13 7.97
C ASP A 222 28.84 -14.59 7.74
N SER A 223 29.04 -15.87 7.47
CA SER A 223 30.39 -16.47 7.37
C SER A 223 30.50 -17.59 6.32
N PRO A 224 30.17 -17.30 5.02
CA PRO A 224 30.23 -18.31 3.97
C PRO A 224 31.65 -18.81 3.71
N LEU A 225 31.81 -20.12 3.55
CA LEU A 225 33.11 -20.76 3.28
C LEU A 225 33.76 -20.25 2.00
N ALA A 226 32.95 -20.04 0.92
CA ALA A 226 33.46 -19.54 -0.34
C ALA A 226 34.08 -18.14 -0.20
N VAL A 227 33.44 -17.25 0.54
CA VAL A 227 33.93 -15.90 0.79
C VAL A 227 35.19 -15.93 1.66
N GLU A 228 35.18 -16.70 2.75
CA GLU A 228 36.34 -16.83 3.64
C GLU A 228 37.57 -17.36 2.89
N ARG A 229 37.39 -18.34 2.00
CA ARG A 229 38.47 -18.91 1.17
C ARG A 229 38.87 -18.02 -0.03
N GLY A 230 38.05 -17.05 -0.40
CA GLY A 230 38.26 -16.22 -1.58
C GLY A 230 38.13 -16.99 -2.91
N CYS A 231 37.33 -18.04 -2.96
CA CYS A 231 37.11 -18.81 -4.17
C CYS A 231 35.75 -19.50 -4.16
N SER A 232 35.08 -19.51 -5.32
CA SER A 232 33.91 -20.34 -5.60
C SER A 232 34.29 -21.77 -5.94
N PHE A 233 33.33 -22.68 -5.92
CA PHE A 233 33.53 -24.11 -6.17
C PHE A 233 32.89 -24.58 -7.48
N ASP A 234 32.33 -23.66 -8.29
CA ASP A 234 31.61 -23.91 -9.54
C ASP A 234 30.49 -24.96 -9.39
N SER A 235 29.82 -24.91 -8.24
CA SER A 235 28.78 -25.86 -7.88
C SER A 235 27.48 -25.63 -8.67
N VAL A 236 26.85 -26.73 -9.13
CA VAL A 236 25.56 -26.68 -9.88
C VAL A 236 24.50 -27.45 -9.11
N ALA A 237 23.41 -26.74 -8.74
CA ALA A 237 22.32 -27.30 -7.95
C ALA A 237 21.36 -28.15 -8.83
N HIS A 238 21.04 -29.32 -8.32
CA HIS A 238 19.99 -30.20 -8.83
C HIS A 238 19.06 -30.58 -7.68
N GLY A 239 17.90 -29.94 -7.60
CA GLY A 239 17.08 -30.02 -6.40
C GLY A 239 17.71 -29.25 -5.25
N TRP A 240 17.15 -29.39 -4.04
CA TRP A 240 17.59 -28.71 -2.83
C TRP A 240 17.34 -27.18 -2.92
N ALA A 241 18.01 -26.40 -2.06
CA ALA A 241 17.83 -24.94 -1.99
C ALA A 241 18.84 -24.24 -2.92
N PRO A 242 18.49 -23.90 -4.17
CA PRO A 242 19.40 -23.27 -5.12
C PRO A 242 19.65 -21.80 -4.74
N ILE A 243 20.88 -21.36 -4.96
CA ILE A 243 21.32 -19.99 -4.88
C ILE A 243 21.87 -19.50 -6.21
N GLY A 244 22.04 -18.18 -6.33
CA GLY A 244 22.87 -17.57 -7.37
C GLY A 244 24.00 -16.78 -6.72
N SER A 245 25.24 -17.21 -6.97
CA SER A 245 26.42 -16.49 -6.52
C SER A 245 27.42 -16.39 -7.67
N HIS A 246 27.83 -15.13 -7.98
CA HIS A 246 28.92 -14.85 -8.91
C HIS A 246 30.13 -14.43 -8.10
N HIS A 247 31.31 -14.93 -8.45
CA HIS A 247 32.58 -14.48 -7.92
C HIS A 247 33.34 -13.72 -9.02
N ILE A 248 33.67 -12.48 -8.76
CA ILE A 248 34.48 -11.62 -9.64
C ILE A 248 35.67 -11.07 -8.89
N ARG A 249 36.74 -10.70 -9.62
CA ARG A 249 37.94 -10.07 -9.06
C ARG A 249 38.11 -8.67 -9.61
N LEU A 250 38.35 -7.73 -8.71
CA LEU A 250 38.61 -6.35 -9.02
C LEU A 250 40.00 -5.98 -8.54
N SER A 251 40.73 -5.26 -9.35
CA SER A 251 42.05 -4.71 -8.99
C SER A 251 42.07 -3.23 -9.28
N LEU A 252 42.04 -2.41 -8.23
CA LEU A 252 41.87 -0.98 -8.30
C LEU A 252 43.13 -0.23 -7.86
N ALA A 253 43.64 0.63 -8.72
CA ALA A 253 44.68 1.58 -8.35
C ALA A 253 44.15 2.62 -7.34
N PRO A 254 45.01 3.39 -6.64
CA PRO A 254 44.59 4.49 -5.81
C PRO A 254 43.64 5.46 -6.55
N SER A 255 42.53 5.79 -5.91
CA SER A 255 41.45 6.66 -6.44
C SER A 255 40.69 6.10 -7.65
N GLU A 256 40.94 4.86 -8.08
CA GLU A 256 40.21 4.21 -9.17
C GLU A 256 38.83 3.75 -8.69
N SER A 257 37.84 3.88 -9.59
CA SER A 257 36.49 3.36 -9.40
C SER A 257 36.12 2.34 -10.48
N ARG A 258 35.33 1.34 -10.15
CA ARG A 258 34.77 0.33 -11.08
C ARG A 258 33.29 0.16 -10.83
N ASP A 259 32.51 0.19 -11.91
CA ASP A 259 31.08 -0.18 -11.88
C ASP A 259 30.91 -1.63 -12.30
N VAL A 260 30.05 -2.34 -11.56
CA VAL A 260 29.63 -3.71 -11.85
C VAL A 260 28.11 -3.75 -11.81
N VAL A 261 27.50 -4.30 -12.86
CA VAL A 261 26.06 -4.43 -12.97
C VAL A 261 25.67 -5.89 -12.76
N PHE A 262 24.70 -6.11 -11.87
CA PHE A 262 24.00 -7.38 -11.72
C PHE A 262 22.54 -7.18 -12.12
N ILE A 263 21.93 -8.19 -12.73
CA ILE A 263 20.51 -8.20 -13.05
C ILE A 263 19.88 -9.50 -12.57
N LEU A 264 18.75 -9.38 -11.87
CA LEU A 264 17.90 -10.49 -11.46
C LEU A 264 16.56 -10.36 -12.16
N GLY A 265 16.21 -11.31 -13.02
CA GLY A 265 15.04 -11.16 -13.86
C GLY A 265 14.17 -12.41 -13.95
N TYR A 266 13.00 -12.21 -14.56
CA TYR A 266 11.98 -13.20 -14.83
C TYR A 266 11.69 -13.29 -16.34
N SER A 267 11.50 -14.50 -16.87
CA SER A 267 11.12 -14.69 -18.25
C SER A 267 10.16 -15.89 -18.40
N GLU A 268 9.23 -15.80 -19.36
CA GLU A 268 8.34 -16.88 -19.77
C GLU A 268 8.58 -17.26 -21.22
N ASN A 269 8.77 -18.57 -21.48
CA ASN A 269 8.78 -19.11 -22.83
C ASN A 269 7.37 -19.57 -23.25
N PRO A 270 7.06 -19.60 -24.56
CA PRO A 270 5.90 -20.34 -25.04
C PRO A 270 5.97 -21.80 -24.59
N THR A 271 4.82 -22.37 -24.20
CA THR A 271 4.77 -23.74 -23.66
C THR A 271 5.29 -24.82 -24.66
N ASP A 272 5.13 -24.57 -25.94
CA ASP A 272 5.60 -25.42 -27.04
C ASP A 272 7.07 -25.16 -27.42
N ALA A 273 7.68 -24.11 -26.90
CA ALA A 273 9.07 -23.72 -27.17
C ALA A 273 9.90 -23.55 -25.87
N LYS A 274 9.60 -24.35 -24.85
CA LYS A 274 10.28 -24.27 -23.55
C LYS A 274 11.75 -24.63 -23.61
N PHE A 275 12.10 -25.61 -24.48
CA PHE A 275 13.41 -26.21 -24.54
C PHE A 275 14.13 -25.95 -25.87
N ASP A 276 15.45 -25.77 -25.82
CA ASP A 276 16.32 -25.59 -26.95
C ASP A 276 17.67 -26.33 -26.73
N PRO A 277 18.03 -27.34 -27.60
CA PRO A 277 17.27 -27.85 -28.74
C PRO A 277 15.95 -28.54 -28.33
N PRO A 278 14.97 -28.64 -29.27
CA PRO A 278 13.76 -29.42 -29.03
C PRO A 278 14.07 -30.86 -28.64
N GLY A 279 13.33 -31.39 -27.63
CA GLY A 279 13.54 -32.76 -27.12
C GLY A 279 14.62 -32.86 -26.02
N THR A 280 15.28 -31.75 -25.67
CA THR A 280 16.19 -31.67 -24.52
C THR A 280 15.45 -31.20 -23.27
N GLN A 281 16.20 -31.04 -22.16
CA GLN A 281 15.69 -30.43 -20.93
C GLN A 281 16.35 -29.05 -20.67
N THR A 282 17.04 -28.51 -21.67
CA THR A 282 17.73 -27.22 -21.57
C THR A 282 16.75 -26.09 -21.84
N ILE A 283 16.73 -25.07 -20.94
CA ILE A 283 15.89 -23.89 -21.11
C ILE A 283 16.17 -23.19 -22.43
N ASN A 284 15.14 -22.84 -23.18
CA ASN A 284 15.29 -21.96 -24.34
C ASN A 284 15.59 -20.51 -23.84
N LYS A 285 16.78 -20.03 -24.18
CA LYS A 285 17.32 -18.75 -23.75
C LYS A 285 17.23 -17.66 -24.82
N ALA A 286 16.68 -17.98 -26.00
CA ALA A 286 16.69 -17.07 -27.15
C ALA A 286 16.02 -15.71 -26.86
N ARG A 287 14.94 -15.71 -26.08
CA ARG A 287 14.20 -14.48 -25.73
C ARG A 287 14.92 -13.60 -24.71
N VAL A 288 15.63 -14.23 -23.77
CA VAL A 288 16.20 -13.50 -22.63
C VAL A 288 17.63 -13.01 -22.89
N ARG A 289 18.39 -13.67 -23.82
CA ARG A 289 19.76 -13.26 -24.13
C ARG A 289 19.90 -11.79 -24.56
N PRO A 290 19.10 -11.25 -25.49
CA PRO A 290 19.22 -9.82 -25.87
C PRO A 290 18.87 -8.87 -24.71
N VAL A 291 17.97 -9.28 -23.81
CA VAL A 291 17.60 -8.51 -22.61
C VAL A 291 18.79 -8.45 -21.65
N ILE A 292 19.45 -9.58 -21.41
CA ILE A 292 20.63 -9.65 -20.55
C ILE A 292 21.77 -8.80 -21.13
N GLU A 293 22.08 -8.97 -22.40
CA GLU A 293 23.15 -8.19 -23.09
C GLU A 293 22.93 -6.67 -22.97
N ARG A 294 21.67 -6.23 -23.15
CA ARG A 294 21.28 -4.83 -23.03
C ARG A 294 21.47 -4.30 -21.60
N TRP A 295 20.97 -5.02 -20.61
CA TRP A 295 20.90 -4.51 -19.23
C TRP A 295 22.21 -4.64 -18.43
N LEU A 296 23.19 -5.37 -18.95
CA LEU A 296 24.54 -5.39 -18.37
C LEU A 296 25.39 -4.18 -18.77
N ALA A 297 24.91 -3.31 -19.67
CA ALA A 297 25.60 -2.07 -20.07
C ALA A 297 25.30 -0.94 -19.09
N THR A 298 26.33 -0.33 -18.52
CA THR A 298 26.21 0.75 -17.52
C THR A 298 25.45 1.96 -18.06
N GLU A 299 25.64 2.31 -19.34
CA GLU A 299 24.94 3.44 -19.98
C GLU A 299 23.43 3.21 -20.06
N GLU A 300 23.01 1.97 -20.26
CA GLU A 300 21.58 1.61 -20.26
C GLU A 300 20.99 1.75 -18.86
N VAL A 301 21.73 1.32 -17.84
CA VAL A 301 21.33 1.45 -16.42
C VAL A 301 21.14 2.92 -16.03
N GLU A 302 22.11 3.78 -16.38
CA GLU A 302 22.00 5.21 -16.07
C GLU A 302 20.84 5.88 -16.79
N ARG A 303 20.63 5.56 -18.08
CA ARG A 303 19.50 6.07 -18.86
C ARG A 303 18.15 5.65 -18.26
N ALA A 304 18.04 4.39 -17.85
CA ALA A 304 16.82 3.86 -17.27
C ALA A 304 16.54 4.43 -15.87
N PHE A 305 17.58 4.68 -15.09
CA PHE A 305 17.44 5.33 -13.79
C PHE A 305 16.98 6.79 -13.94
N GLY A 306 17.50 7.53 -14.92
CA GLY A 306 16.99 8.86 -15.28
C GLY A 306 15.51 8.83 -15.68
N ALA A 307 15.11 7.87 -16.53
CA ALA A 307 13.72 7.72 -16.94
C ALA A 307 12.77 7.40 -15.77
N LEU A 308 13.23 6.65 -14.77
CA LEU A 308 12.47 6.41 -13.54
C LEU A 308 12.22 7.71 -12.77
N HIS A 309 13.24 8.55 -12.62
CA HIS A 309 13.09 9.87 -12.00
C HIS A 309 12.11 10.76 -12.75
N ASP A 310 12.22 10.83 -14.08
CA ASP A 310 11.33 11.63 -14.93
C ASP A 310 9.87 11.19 -14.79
N SER A 311 9.62 9.87 -14.72
CA SER A 311 8.27 9.33 -14.55
C SER A 311 7.65 9.71 -13.21
N TRP A 312 8.44 9.72 -12.13
CA TRP A 312 7.99 10.17 -10.82
C TRP A 312 7.75 11.69 -10.78
N GLU A 313 8.60 12.49 -11.43
CA GLU A 313 8.37 13.94 -11.57
C GLU A 313 7.04 14.23 -12.25
N GLU A 314 6.74 13.54 -13.36
CA GLU A 314 5.47 13.68 -14.07
C GLU A 314 4.28 13.32 -13.18
N LEU A 315 4.33 12.18 -12.47
CA LEU A 315 3.27 11.72 -11.60
C LEU A 315 3.02 12.68 -10.45
N LEU A 316 4.06 13.09 -9.74
CA LEU A 316 3.96 14.01 -8.60
C LEU A 316 3.53 15.43 -9.02
N SER A 317 3.71 15.81 -10.30
CA SER A 317 3.24 17.09 -10.82
C SER A 317 1.73 17.24 -10.91
N VAL A 318 0.97 16.14 -10.70
CA VAL A 318 -0.51 16.15 -10.71
C VAL A 318 -1.08 16.98 -9.55
N LEU A 319 -0.45 16.92 -8.38
CA LEU A 319 -0.81 17.74 -7.22
C LEU A 319 0.47 18.18 -6.52
N ARG A 320 0.66 19.50 -6.38
CA ARG A 320 1.70 20.09 -5.53
C ARG A 320 1.10 21.15 -4.64
N VAL A 321 1.53 21.19 -3.40
CA VAL A 321 1.06 22.17 -2.41
C VAL A 321 2.24 22.85 -1.74
N GLU A 322 2.04 24.09 -1.31
CA GLU A 322 2.95 24.82 -0.44
C GLU A 322 2.11 25.36 0.72
N THR A 323 2.33 24.80 1.90
CA THR A 323 1.58 25.10 3.12
C THR A 323 2.51 25.66 4.20
N PRO A 324 2.00 26.25 5.28
CA PRO A 324 2.83 26.65 6.41
C PRO A 324 3.44 25.48 7.20
N ASP A 325 3.09 24.23 6.89
CA ASP A 325 3.57 23.04 7.59
C ASP A 325 4.43 22.14 6.67
N PRO A 326 5.76 22.13 6.86
CA PRO A 326 6.66 21.38 5.97
C PRO A 326 6.45 19.86 6.03
N ASP A 327 5.93 19.30 7.13
CA ASP A 327 5.61 17.88 7.20
C ASP A 327 4.42 17.52 6.30
N THR A 328 3.46 18.44 6.18
CA THR A 328 2.33 18.31 5.23
C THR A 328 2.82 18.36 3.80
N ASP A 329 3.66 19.33 3.45
CA ASP A 329 4.21 19.49 2.11
C ASP A 329 5.00 18.25 1.68
N ARG A 330 5.86 17.74 2.55
CA ARG A 330 6.63 16.52 2.33
C ARG A 330 5.75 15.31 2.06
N MET A 331 4.73 15.11 2.87
CA MET A 331 3.84 13.96 2.71
C MET A 331 2.97 14.09 1.46
N VAL A 332 2.35 15.25 1.22
CA VAL A 332 1.43 15.44 0.08
C VAL A 332 2.18 15.45 -1.26
N ASN A 333 3.37 16.05 -1.29
CA ASN A 333 4.12 16.23 -2.54
C ASN A 333 5.00 15.03 -2.92
N ILE A 334 5.35 14.15 -1.95
CA ILE A 334 6.35 13.10 -2.17
C ILE A 334 5.85 11.74 -1.65
N TRP A 335 5.80 11.56 -0.33
CA TRP A 335 5.75 10.23 0.27
C TRP A 335 4.37 9.58 0.27
N ASN A 336 3.31 10.36 0.48
CA ASN A 336 1.97 9.78 0.46
C ASN A 336 1.55 9.32 -0.95
N PRO A 337 1.75 10.10 -2.05
CA PRO A 337 1.55 9.60 -3.40
C PRO A 337 2.39 8.36 -3.73
N TYR A 338 3.63 8.31 -3.24
CA TYR A 338 4.50 7.16 -3.43
C TYR A 338 3.95 5.91 -2.74
N GLN A 339 3.55 6.04 -1.48
CA GLN A 339 2.90 4.93 -0.76
C GLN A 339 1.58 4.51 -1.43
N CYS A 340 0.78 5.47 -1.93
CA CYS A 340 -0.44 5.17 -2.68
C CYS A 340 -0.16 4.37 -3.95
N MET A 341 0.96 4.62 -4.66
CA MET A 341 1.36 3.81 -5.81
C MET A 341 1.63 2.35 -5.41
N ALA A 342 2.39 2.14 -4.34
CA ALA A 342 2.68 0.80 -3.85
C ALA A 342 1.39 0.06 -3.44
N THR A 343 0.52 0.72 -2.70
CA THR A 343 -0.79 0.17 -2.28
C THR A 343 -1.70 -0.11 -3.48
N PHE A 344 -1.81 0.81 -4.41
CA PHE A 344 -2.58 0.63 -5.64
C PHE A 344 -2.09 -0.58 -6.44
N ASN A 345 -0.77 -0.77 -6.56
CA ASN A 345 -0.20 -1.88 -7.30
C ASN A 345 -0.45 -3.23 -6.63
N LEU A 346 -0.27 -3.31 -5.33
CA LEU A 346 -0.15 -4.54 -4.57
C LEU A 346 -1.34 -4.83 -3.65
N SER A 347 -2.24 -3.86 -3.43
CA SER A 347 -3.27 -3.95 -2.39
C SER A 347 -2.62 -4.35 -1.06
N ARG A 348 -2.95 -5.50 -0.50
CA ARG A 348 -2.30 -6.06 0.72
C ARG A 348 -1.53 -7.35 0.40
N SER A 349 -1.32 -7.66 -0.90
CA SER A 349 -0.82 -8.96 -1.35
C SER A 349 0.65 -9.23 -0.99
N MET A 350 1.42 -8.20 -0.66
CA MET A 350 2.82 -8.28 -0.25
C MET A 350 3.11 -7.35 0.93
N SER A 351 2.22 -7.30 1.88
CA SER A 351 2.45 -6.60 3.14
C SER A 351 3.59 -7.24 3.93
N PHE A 352 4.52 -6.43 4.43
CA PHE A 352 5.66 -6.94 5.21
C PHE A 352 5.23 -7.58 6.53
N TYR A 353 4.29 -6.97 7.24
CA TYR A 353 3.89 -7.39 8.57
C TYR A 353 2.49 -8.00 8.66
N GLU A 354 1.54 -7.56 7.82
CA GLU A 354 0.14 -7.94 7.98
C GLU A 354 -0.14 -9.33 7.47
N SER A 355 0.05 -9.57 6.18
CA SER A 355 -0.33 -10.83 5.55
C SER A 355 0.84 -11.57 4.88
N GLY A 356 2.00 -10.93 4.83
CA GLY A 356 3.18 -11.51 4.19
C GLY A 356 2.89 -11.91 2.75
N ILE A 357 2.61 -13.18 2.52
CA ILE A 357 2.38 -13.79 1.20
C ILE A 357 0.97 -14.37 1.06
N GLY A 358 0.10 -14.16 2.02
CA GLY A 358 -1.18 -14.89 2.10
C GLY A 358 -2.33 -14.30 1.28
N ARG A 359 -2.31 -12.98 1.03
CA ARG A 359 -3.43 -12.26 0.41
C ARG A 359 -3.31 -12.06 -1.09
N GLY A 360 -4.48 -11.97 -1.75
CA GLY A 360 -4.65 -11.46 -3.10
C GLY A 360 -4.89 -9.95 -3.12
N MET A 361 -5.52 -9.48 -4.20
CA MET A 361 -6.00 -8.11 -4.34
C MET A 361 -7.37 -8.00 -3.67
N GLY A 362 -7.47 -7.28 -2.57
CA GLY A 362 -8.74 -7.09 -1.87
C GLY A 362 -9.74 -6.29 -2.70
N PHE A 363 -10.99 -6.69 -2.73
CA PHE A 363 -12.06 -5.98 -3.45
C PHE A 363 -12.30 -4.59 -2.83
N ARG A 364 -12.56 -4.57 -1.53
CA ARG A 364 -12.72 -3.35 -0.74
C ARG A 364 -11.43 -2.53 -0.73
N ASP A 365 -10.31 -3.20 -0.44
CA ASP A 365 -9.01 -2.54 -0.34
C ASP A 365 -8.64 -1.80 -1.62
N SER A 366 -8.71 -2.48 -2.78
CA SER A 366 -8.37 -1.87 -4.07
C SER A 366 -9.34 -0.77 -4.47
N SER A 367 -10.63 -0.89 -4.12
CA SER A 367 -11.62 0.17 -4.34
C SER A 367 -11.28 1.44 -3.55
N GLN A 368 -10.87 1.29 -2.28
CA GLN A 368 -10.45 2.41 -1.45
C GLN A 368 -9.09 3.00 -1.87
N ASP A 369 -8.16 2.16 -2.32
CA ASP A 369 -6.87 2.63 -2.85
C ASP A 369 -7.06 3.53 -4.09
N ILE A 370 -8.11 3.28 -4.90
CA ILE A 370 -8.48 4.15 -6.02
C ILE A 370 -8.89 5.54 -5.53
N LEU A 371 -9.65 5.67 -4.44
CA LEU A 371 -10.19 6.96 -3.98
C LEU A 371 -9.11 8.04 -3.80
N GLY A 372 -7.96 7.70 -3.24
CA GLY A 372 -6.88 8.66 -3.00
C GLY A 372 -5.91 8.80 -4.18
N PHE A 373 -5.85 7.81 -5.08
CA PHE A 373 -4.77 7.75 -6.08
C PHE A 373 -5.25 7.89 -7.54
N VAL A 374 -6.55 7.85 -7.80
CA VAL A 374 -7.13 7.86 -9.15
C VAL A 374 -6.68 9.05 -9.99
N GLY A 375 -6.51 10.23 -9.41
CA GLY A 375 -6.08 11.43 -10.12
C GLY A 375 -4.68 11.33 -10.74
N MET A 376 -3.83 10.48 -10.18
CA MET A 376 -2.45 10.28 -10.66
C MET A 376 -2.33 9.17 -11.71
N VAL A 377 -3.25 8.18 -11.68
CA VAL A 377 -3.21 7.01 -12.58
C VAL A 377 -4.57 6.68 -13.19
N PRO A 378 -5.30 7.63 -13.81
CA PRO A 378 -6.69 7.43 -14.20
C PRO A 378 -6.90 6.26 -15.16
N ALA A 379 -6.01 6.03 -16.14
CA ALA A 379 -6.12 4.91 -17.07
C ALA A 379 -5.97 3.55 -16.36
N ARG A 380 -5.05 3.45 -15.40
CA ARG A 380 -4.84 2.23 -14.60
C ARG A 380 -5.98 2.02 -13.60
N ALA A 381 -6.51 3.11 -13.03
CA ALA A 381 -7.68 3.06 -12.14
C ALA A 381 -8.92 2.54 -12.89
N ARG A 382 -9.14 3.00 -14.14
CA ARG A 382 -10.21 2.46 -15.01
C ARG A 382 -10.09 0.94 -15.18
N GLN A 383 -8.90 0.44 -15.51
CA GLN A 383 -8.68 -0.99 -15.66
C GLN A 383 -8.91 -1.74 -14.35
N ARG A 384 -8.47 -1.19 -13.21
CA ARG A 384 -8.68 -1.79 -11.89
C ARG A 384 -10.17 -1.88 -11.54
N ILE A 385 -10.96 -0.87 -11.87
CA ILE A 385 -12.42 -0.86 -11.70
C ILE A 385 -13.05 -2.01 -12.50
N LEU A 386 -12.66 -2.19 -13.76
CA LEU A 386 -13.17 -3.28 -14.60
C LEU A 386 -12.74 -4.66 -14.06
N ASP A 387 -11.51 -4.79 -13.59
CA ASP A 387 -11.01 -6.03 -12.97
C ASP A 387 -11.81 -6.38 -11.70
N LEU A 388 -12.12 -5.38 -10.85
CA LEU A 388 -12.95 -5.55 -9.65
C LEU A 388 -14.40 -5.93 -10.02
N ALA A 389 -15.02 -5.20 -10.93
CA ALA A 389 -16.37 -5.48 -11.38
C ALA A 389 -16.51 -6.90 -11.97
N ALA A 390 -15.47 -7.38 -12.68
CA ALA A 390 -15.45 -8.73 -13.24
C ALA A 390 -15.46 -9.83 -12.17
N THR A 391 -15.08 -9.54 -10.93
CA THR A 391 -15.13 -10.49 -9.82
C THR A 391 -16.41 -10.40 -8.99
N GLN A 392 -17.28 -9.44 -9.29
CA GLN A 392 -18.58 -9.33 -8.63
C GLN A 392 -19.46 -10.56 -8.95
N LEU A 393 -20.17 -11.05 -7.94
CA LEU A 393 -21.08 -12.17 -8.10
C LEU A 393 -22.40 -11.74 -8.76
N PRO A 394 -23.12 -12.66 -9.44
CA PRO A 394 -24.42 -12.35 -10.05
C PRO A 394 -25.46 -11.83 -9.03
N SER A 395 -25.33 -12.16 -7.77
CA SER A 395 -26.17 -11.67 -6.67
C SER A 395 -25.96 -10.19 -6.34
N GLY A 396 -24.87 -9.58 -6.84
CA GLY A 396 -24.45 -8.23 -6.49
C GLY A 396 -23.40 -8.17 -5.36
N GLY A 397 -23.18 -9.30 -4.65
CA GLY A 397 -22.08 -9.46 -3.71
C GLY A 397 -20.72 -9.56 -4.43
N ALA A 398 -19.65 -9.69 -3.68
CA ALA A 398 -18.32 -9.82 -4.24
C ALA A 398 -17.50 -10.89 -3.51
N TYR A 399 -16.50 -11.44 -4.19
CA TYR A 399 -15.40 -12.09 -3.49
C TYR A 399 -14.60 -11.03 -2.73
N HIS A 400 -14.17 -11.36 -1.54
CA HIS A 400 -13.40 -10.42 -0.72
C HIS A 400 -12.03 -10.06 -1.34
N GLN A 401 -11.52 -10.93 -2.21
CA GLN A 401 -10.27 -10.70 -2.95
C GLN A 401 -10.23 -11.47 -4.27
N TYR A 402 -9.35 -11.05 -5.17
CA TYR A 402 -9.01 -11.79 -6.39
C TYR A 402 -7.51 -12.07 -6.50
N GLN A 403 -7.19 -13.10 -7.28
CA GLN A 403 -5.82 -13.56 -7.45
C GLN A 403 -5.09 -12.70 -8.52
N PRO A 404 -3.91 -12.10 -8.21
CA PRO A 404 -3.28 -11.10 -9.08
C PRO A 404 -2.92 -11.58 -10.50
N LEU A 405 -2.51 -12.84 -10.68
CA LEU A 405 -2.12 -13.36 -11.99
C LEU A 405 -3.30 -13.65 -12.90
N THR A 406 -4.37 -14.22 -12.36
CA THR A 406 -5.54 -14.65 -13.12
C THR A 406 -6.67 -13.64 -13.12
N LYS A 407 -6.62 -12.67 -12.21
CA LYS A 407 -7.66 -11.68 -11.92
C LYS A 407 -9.03 -12.32 -11.59
N ARG A 408 -9.02 -13.54 -11.06
CA ARG A 408 -10.23 -14.27 -10.66
C ARG A 408 -10.47 -14.17 -9.18
N GLY A 409 -11.76 -14.16 -8.81
CA GLY A 409 -12.19 -14.19 -7.42
C GLY A 409 -11.62 -15.41 -6.67
N ASN A 410 -11.50 -15.29 -5.38
CA ASN A 410 -10.89 -16.29 -4.52
C ASN A 410 -11.76 -16.54 -3.28
N ASP A 411 -12.34 -17.74 -3.18
CA ASP A 411 -13.16 -18.16 -2.04
C ASP A 411 -12.35 -18.54 -0.79
N ALA A 412 -11.03 -18.65 -0.89
CA ALA A 412 -10.21 -19.14 0.22
C ALA A 412 -10.31 -18.25 1.48
N ILE A 413 -10.61 -16.95 1.33
CA ILE A 413 -10.90 -16.02 2.44
C ILE A 413 -12.42 -15.78 2.56
N GLY A 414 -13.21 -16.39 1.68
CA GLY A 414 -14.66 -16.33 1.68
C GLY A 414 -15.24 -15.12 0.95
N SER A 415 -16.55 -15.14 0.87
CA SER A 415 -17.41 -14.05 0.41
C SER A 415 -18.35 -13.64 1.56
N GLY A 416 -19.20 -12.65 1.36
CA GLY A 416 -20.22 -12.27 2.34
C GLY A 416 -19.80 -11.19 3.32
N PHE A 417 -18.80 -10.39 2.95
CA PHE A 417 -18.53 -9.08 3.55
C PHE A 417 -19.48 -8.08 2.89
N ASN A 418 -20.52 -7.66 3.60
CA ASN A 418 -21.65 -7.00 2.96
C ASN A 418 -21.38 -5.52 2.65
N ASP A 419 -20.29 -4.95 3.11
CA ASP A 419 -19.81 -3.62 2.72
C ASP A 419 -19.05 -3.62 1.38
N ASP A 420 -18.42 -4.74 0.98
CA ASP A 420 -17.57 -4.83 -0.20
C ASP A 420 -18.19 -4.21 -1.46
N PRO A 421 -19.43 -4.55 -1.86
CA PRO A 421 -20.02 -4.02 -3.10
C PRO A 421 -20.14 -2.51 -3.14
N LEU A 422 -20.42 -1.86 -2.02
CA LEU A 422 -20.63 -0.42 -1.96
C LEU A 422 -19.34 0.38 -2.25
N TRP A 423 -18.17 -0.19 -1.96
CA TRP A 423 -16.89 0.43 -2.26
C TRP A 423 -16.63 0.57 -3.77
N LEU A 424 -17.14 -0.36 -4.59
CA LEU A 424 -17.06 -0.24 -6.05
C LEU A 424 -17.83 0.99 -6.55
N VAL A 425 -18.99 1.28 -5.98
CA VAL A 425 -19.78 2.49 -6.32
C VAL A 425 -18.97 3.75 -6.05
N LEU A 426 -18.33 3.83 -4.88
CA LEU A 426 -17.50 4.98 -4.50
C LEU A 426 -16.27 5.11 -5.40
N ALA A 427 -15.60 3.99 -5.74
CA ALA A 427 -14.44 3.99 -6.63
C ALA A 427 -14.77 4.46 -8.04
N VAL A 428 -15.91 4.02 -8.60
CA VAL A 428 -16.37 4.45 -9.92
C VAL A 428 -16.73 5.94 -9.92
N SER A 429 -17.44 6.41 -8.90
CA SER A 429 -17.75 7.84 -8.74
C SER A 429 -16.48 8.68 -8.67
N ALA A 430 -15.50 8.29 -7.86
CA ALA A 430 -14.21 8.99 -7.74
C ALA A 430 -13.47 9.02 -9.08
N TYR A 431 -13.45 7.91 -9.84
CA TYR A 431 -12.88 7.86 -11.17
C TYR A 431 -13.56 8.84 -12.14
N MET A 432 -14.88 8.87 -12.16
CA MET A 432 -15.65 9.79 -13.04
C MET A 432 -15.43 11.25 -12.65
N LYS A 433 -15.36 11.57 -11.36
CA LYS A 433 -15.05 12.92 -10.87
C LYS A 433 -13.65 13.38 -11.31
N GLU A 434 -12.67 12.49 -11.30
CA GLU A 434 -11.31 12.81 -11.76
C GLU A 434 -11.18 12.87 -13.28
N SER A 435 -11.66 11.88 -13.98
CA SER A 435 -11.42 11.72 -15.43
C SER A 435 -12.43 12.45 -16.31
N GLY A 436 -13.67 12.59 -15.84
CA GLY A 436 -14.82 13.00 -16.67
C GLY A 436 -15.31 11.92 -17.65
N ASP A 437 -14.75 10.70 -17.58
CA ASP A 437 -15.12 9.58 -18.45
C ASP A 437 -16.44 8.95 -18.00
N THR A 438 -17.53 9.31 -18.65
CA THR A 438 -18.84 8.68 -18.46
C THR A 438 -18.99 7.37 -19.22
N GLY A 439 -18.17 7.13 -20.25
CA GLY A 439 -18.22 5.93 -21.10
C GLY A 439 -17.83 4.65 -20.35
N VAL A 440 -17.14 4.76 -19.23
CA VAL A 440 -16.82 3.61 -18.38
C VAL A 440 -18.06 2.84 -17.91
N LEU A 441 -19.20 3.54 -17.76
CA LEU A 441 -20.47 2.94 -17.31
C LEU A 441 -21.10 1.99 -18.34
N ASP A 442 -20.75 2.14 -19.61
CA ASP A 442 -21.26 1.34 -20.72
C ASP A 442 -20.35 0.15 -21.07
N GLU A 443 -19.18 0.04 -20.40
CA GLU A 443 -18.27 -1.11 -20.56
C GLU A 443 -18.96 -2.41 -20.14
N LEU A 444 -18.85 -3.41 -21.01
CA LEU A 444 -19.40 -4.74 -20.75
C LEU A 444 -18.43 -5.57 -19.91
N VAL A 445 -18.84 -5.93 -18.72
CA VAL A 445 -18.04 -6.66 -17.73
C VAL A 445 -18.76 -7.93 -17.32
N PRO A 446 -18.08 -9.10 -17.29
CA PRO A 446 -18.71 -10.34 -16.87
C PRO A 446 -18.90 -10.36 -15.33
N TYR A 447 -19.91 -11.09 -14.86
CA TYR A 447 -20.00 -11.48 -13.45
C TYR A 447 -19.16 -12.76 -13.20
N ASP A 448 -18.49 -12.83 -12.05
CA ASP A 448 -17.68 -13.99 -11.63
C ASP A 448 -16.66 -14.44 -12.68
N ASN A 449 -16.12 -13.49 -13.43
CA ASN A 449 -15.22 -13.75 -14.58
C ASN A 449 -15.78 -14.78 -15.59
N SER A 450 -17.11 -14.94 -15.67
CA SER A 450 -17.78 -15.95 -16.49
C SER A 450 -18.18 -15.40 -17.85
N SER A 451 -17.61 -15.92 -18.93
CA SER A 451 -17.97 -15.55 -20.29
C SER A 451 -19.47 -15.79 -20.57
N GLY A 452 -20.12 -14.82 -21.18
CA GLY A 452 -21.55 -14.84 -21.48
C GLY A 452 -22.46 -14.26 -20.39
N SER A 453 -21.88 -13.73 -19.31
CA SER A 453 -22.60 -13.07 -18.21
C SER A 453 -22.41 -11.53 -18.23
N GLU A 454 -21.87 -11.00 -19.33
CA GLU A 454 -21.49 -9.60 -19.43
C GLU A 454 -22.70 -8.67 -19.30
N ALA A 455 -22.55 -7.62 -18.49
CA ALA A 455 -23.49 -6.52 -18.36
C ALA A 455 -22.74 -5.19 -18.35
N PRO A 456 -23.40 -4.06 -18.67
CA PRO A 456 -22.78 -2.75 -18.50
C PRO A 456 -22.35 -2.51 -17.05
N LEU A 457 -21.23 -1.81 -16.84
CA LEU A 457 -20.76 -1.46 -15.50
C LEU A 457 -21.83 -0.77 -14.65
N SER A 458 -22.69 0.05 -15.28
CA SER A 458 -23.85 0.66 -14.60
C SER A 458 -24.76 -0.38 -13.94
N GLU A 459 -25.03 -1.53 -14.57
CA GLU A 459 -25.83 -2.60 -13.96
C GLU A 459 -25.10 -3.26 -12.78
N HIS A 460 -23.76 -3.36 -12.82
CA HIS A 460 -22.96 -3.79 -11.69
C HIS A 460 -23.16 -2.87 -10.47
N LEU A 461 -23.17 -1.56 -10.68
CA LEU A 461 -23.40 -0.58 -9.60
C LEU A 461 -24.83 -0.69 -9.04
N HIS A 462 -25.83 -0.86 -9.90
CA HIS A 462 -27.21 -1.08 -9.46
C HIS A 462 -27.34 -2.34 -8.59
N ARG A 463 -26.62 -3.41 -8.97
CA ARG A 463 -26.61 -4.64 -8.16
C ARG A 463 -25.94 -4.47 -6.81
N CYS A 464 -24.90 -3.61 -6.70
CA CYS A 464 -24.32 -3.26 -5.42
C CYS A 464 -25.36 -2.64 -4.47
N ILE A 465 -26.14 -1.68 -4.96
CA ILE A 465 -27.20 -1.03 -4.16
C ILE A 465 -28.30 -2.03 -3.78
N ARG A 466 -28.77 -2.82 -4.76
CA ARG A 466 -29.82 -3.82 -4.55
C ARG A 466 -29.38 -4.89 -3.57
N TYR A 467 -28.11 -5.34 -3.64
CA TYR A 467 -27.57 -6.33 -2.73
C TYR A 467 -27.73 -5.92 -1.26
N THR A 468 -27.52 -4.66 -0.93
CA THR A 468 -27.73 -4.12 0.41
C THR A 468 -29.21 -4.04 0.75
N LEU A 469 -30.06 -3.55 -0.16
CA LEU A 469 -31.52 -3.41 0.07
C LEU A 469 -32.22 -4.76 0.24
N ASP A 470 -31.72 -5.80 -0.42
CA ASP A 470 -32.28 -7.17 -0.29
C ASP A 470 -31.82 -7.87 1.00
N ARG A 471 -30.95 -7.23 1.80
CA ARG A 471 -30.34 -7.78 3.03
C ARG A 471 -30.47 -6.81 4.19
N LEU A 472 -31.71 -6.47 4.54
CA LEU A 472 -32.01 -5.67 5.71
C LEU A 472 -32.43 -6.56 6.88
N GLY A 473 -32.02 -6.20 8.08
CA GLY A 473 -32.35 -6.87 9.32
C GLY A 473 -33.62 -6.32 9.99
N PRO A 474 -33.87 -6.71 11.25
CA PRO A 474 -35.10 -6.36 11.98
C PRO A 474 -35.32 -4.86 12.19
N HIS A 475 -34.23 -4.06 12.25
CA HIS A 475 -34.30 -2.60 12.42
C HIS A 475 -34.28 -1.86 11.08
N GLY A 476 -34.33 -2.56 9.94
CA GLY A 476 -34.20 -1.95 8.61
C GLY A 476 -32.78 -1.50 8.29
N LEU A 477 -31.80 -1.90 9.08
CA LEU A 477 -30.37 -1.69 8.85
C LEU A 477 -29.79 -2.86 8.04
N PRO A 478 -28.70 -2.65 7.28
CA PRO A 478 -28.10 -3.72 6.51
C PRO A 478 -27.52 -4.84 7.38
N LEU A 479 -27.74 -6.10 6.96
CA LEU A 479 -27.09 -7.24 7.57
C LEU A 479 -25.57 -7.15 7.36
N ILE A 480 -24.80 -7.42 8.42
CA ILE A 480 -23.33 -7.34 8.38
C ILE A 480 -22.70 -8.46 7.53
N GLY A 481 -23.37 -9.61 7.41
CA GLY A 481 -22.82 -10.81 6.79
C GLY A 481 -21.74 -11.45 7.66
N ARG A 482 -20.62 -11.82 7.04
CA ARG A 482 -19.45 -12.36 7.76
C ARG A 482 -18.80 -11.30 8.63
N ALA A 483 -18.61 -10.12 8.07
CA ALA A 483 -18.16 -8.89 8.72
C ALA A 483 -18.45 -7.71 7.79
N ASP A 484 -18.18 -6.50 8.23
CA ASP A 484 -18.09 -5.31 7.39
C ASP A 484 -16.63 -4.89 7.21
N TRP A 485 -16.34 -3.58 7.04
CA TRP A 485 -14.99 -3.07 6.93
C TRP A 485 -14.04 -3.55 8.05
N ASN A 486 -14.58 -3.77 9.25
CA ASN A 486 -13.86 -4.38 10.34
C ASN A 486 -13.99 -5.91 10.25
N ASP A 487 -13.04 -6.53 9.51
CA ASP A 487 -12.99 -7.98 9.25
C ASP A 487 -13.10 -8.83 10.53
N CYS A 488 -12.73 -8.25 11.67
CA CYS A 488 -12.62 -8.93 12.94
C CYS A 488 -13.91 -8.84 13.79
N LEU A 489 -14.92 -8.07 13.35
CA LEU A 489 -16.21 -7.96 14.02
C LEU A 489 -17.19 -9.01 13.46
N ASN A 490 -17.15 -10.22 14.02
CA ASN A 490 -17.80 -11.40 13.46
C ASN A 490 -19.11 -11.74 14.20
N LEU A 491 -20.09 -10.89 14.07
CA LEU A 491 -21.36 -10.97 14.84
C LEU A 491 -22.26 -12.16 14.47
N ASN A 492 -21.97 -12.86 13.36
CA ASN A 492 -22.69 -14.06 12.89
C ASN A 492 -21.81 -15.32 12.85
N CYS A 493 -20.55 -15.23 13.23
CA CYS A 493 -19.58 -16.31 13.14
C CYS A 493 -19.21 -16.78 14.54
N PHE A 494 -19.87 -17.81 15.03
CA PHE A 494 -19.65 -18.35 16.38
C PHE A 494 -18.72 -19.56 16.32
N SER A 495 -17.57 -19.49 16.98
CA SER A 495 -16.72 -20.64 17.23
C SER A 495 -16.47 -20.82 18.72
N GLU A 496 -16.86 -21.96 19.25
CA GLU A 496 -16.62 -22.37 20.64
C GLU A 496 -15.31 -23.14 20.77
N SER A 497 -14.69 -23.54 19.65
CA SER A 497 -13.47 -24.35 19.64
C SER A 497 -12.23 -23.44 19.56
N SER A 498 -11.30 -23.63 20.49
CA SER A 498 -10.00 -22.94 20.43
C SER A 498 -9.12 -23.34 19.24
N GLY A 499 -9.44 -24.40 18.54
CA GLY A 499 -8.76 -24.87 17.32
C GLY A 499 -9.31 -24.27 16.04
N GLU A 500 -10.39 -23.52 16.08
CA GLU A 500 -10.98 -22.85 14.92
C GLU A 500 -10.53 -21.39 14.86
N SER A 501 -10.22 -20.93 13.66
CA SER A 501 -10.01 -19.50 13.37
C SER A 501 -11.31 -18.91 12.82
N PHE A 502 -11.65 -17.68 13.25
CA PHE A 502 -12.82 -16.97 12.70
C PHE A 502 -12.75 -16.76 11.20
N GLN A 503 -11.58 -16.63 10.65
CA GLN A 503 -11.37 -16.48 9.21
C GLN A 503 -11.59 -17.79 8.45
N THR A 504 -11.54 -18.95 9.13
CA THR A 504 -11.71 -20.29 8.55
C THR A 504 -13.02 -20.95 8.94
N THR A 505 -13.72 -20.45 9.96
CA THR A 505 -15.05 -20.92 10.31
C THR A 505 -16.06 -20.54 9.24
N GLU A 506 -16.92 -21.48 8.87
CA GLU A 506 -18.02 -21.19 7.98
C GLU A 506 -18.89 -20.10 8.58
N ASN A 507 -19.20 -19.12 7.74
CA ASN A 507 -20.18 -18.11 8.07
C ASN A 507 -21.52 -18.80 8.32
N ARG A 508 -22.01 -18.79 9.55
CA ARG A 508 -23.34 -19.29 9.87
C ARG A 508 -24.36 -18.27 9.40
N GLU A 509 -24.70 -18.35 8.12
CA GLU A 509 -25.81 -17.58 7.55
C GLU A 509 -27.09 -17.86 8.34
N GLY A 510 -27.90 -16.86 8.54
CA GLY A 510 -29.11 -16.91 9.32
C GLY A 510 -29.07 -16.02 10.55
N GLY A 511 -27.92 -15.42 10.85
CA GLY A 511 -27.84 -14.35 11.83
C GLY A 511 -28.50 -13.10 11.30
N VAL A 512 -29.09 -12.33 12.20
CA VAL A 512 -29.74 -11.05 11.93
C VAL A 512 -28.89 -9.87 12.38
N ALA A 513 -27.59 -10.09 12.54
CA ALA A 513 -26.67 -9.04 12.93
C ALA A 513 -26.62 -7.92 11.88
N GLU A 514 -26.76 -6.68 12.34
CA GLU A 514 -26.90 -5.49 11.50
C GLU A 514 -25.72 -4.53 11.72
N SER A 515 -25.28 -3.88 10.65
CA SER A 515 -24.17 -2.91 10.69
C SER A 515 -24.64 -1.47 10.44
N LEU A 516 -24.38 -0.60 11.41
CA LEU A 516 -24.61 0.83 11.23
C LEU A 516 -23.59 1.46 10.28
N PHE A 517 -22.38 0.91 10.25
CA PHE A 517 -21.35 1.35 9.33
C PHE A 517 -21.78 1.14 7.87
N ILE A 518 -22.30 -0.06 7.53
CA ILE A 518 -22.81 -0.33 6.17
C ILE A 518 -24.01 0.56 5.85
N ALA A 519 -24.88 0.84 6.84
CA ALA A 519 -26.01 1.72 6.66
C ALA A 519 -25.59 3.14 6.24
N ALA A 520 -24.60 3.71 6.93
CA ALA A 520 -24.05 5.02 6.59
C ALA A 520 -23.32 5.00 5.24
N GLN A 521 -22.52 3.96 4.96
CA GLN A 521 -21.85 3.76 3.68
C GLN A 521 -22.86 3.63 2.53
N PHE A 522 -23.98 2.95 2.74
CA PHE A 522 -25.06 2.86 1.75
C PHE A 522 -25.65 4.22 1.41
N VAL A 523 -25.89 5.08 2.40
CA VAL A 523 -26.36 6.45 2.18
C VAL A 523 -25.36 7.23 1.32
N LEU A 524 -24.08 7.17 1.66
CA LEU A 524 -23.02 7.82 0.90
C LEU A 524 -22.96 7.30 -0.54
N ALA A 525 -22.93 5.98 -0.74
CA ALA A 525 -22.88 5.37 -2.07
C ALA A 525 -24.12 5.68 -2.91
N SER A 526 -25.30 5.73 -2.29
CA SER A 526 -26.55 6.09 -2.98
C SER A 526 -26.54 7.54 -3.45
N HIS A 527 -26.05 8.48 -2.66
CA HIS A 527 -25.89 9.87 -3.06
C HIS A 527 -24.90 10.04 -4.22
N GLU A 528 -23.77 9.31 -4.18
CA GLU A 528 -22.78 9.32 -5.25
C GLU A 528 -23.38 8.78 -6.57
N LEU A 529 -24.09 7.65 -6.51
CA LEU A 529 -24.71 7.06 -7.68
C LEU A 529 -25.88 7.92 -8.21
N ALA A 530 -26.64 8.56 -7.33
CA ALA A 530 -27.68 9.53 -7.74
C ALA A 530 -27.08 10.73 -8.49
N GLY A 531 -25.91 11.21 -8.08
CA GLY A 531 -25.15 12.22 -8.82
C GLY A 531 -24.76 11.76 -10.22
N VAL A 532 -24.30 10.51 -10.35
CA VAL A 532 -23.97 9.88 -11.64
C VAL A 532 -25.21 9.72 -12.51
N ALA A 533 -26.35 9.29 -11.96
CA ALA A 533 -27.62 9.16 -12.68
C ALA A 533 -28.09 10.52 -13.23
N ARG A 534 -28.03 11.59 -12.44
CA ARG A 534 -28.33 12.96 -12.91
C ARG A 534 -27.43 13.40 -14.06
N LEU A 535 -26.12 13.10 -13.98
CA LEU A 535 -25.18 13.42 -15.05
C LEU A 535 -25.56 12.72 -16.36
N ARG A 536 -26.12 11.50 -16.29
CA ARG A 536 -26.67 10.76 -17.45
C ARG A 536 -28.05 11.21 -17.87
N GLY A 537 -28.71 12.11 -17.15
CA GLY A 537 -30.06 12.59 -17.41
C GLY A 537 -31.16 11.63 -16.90
N ASP A 538 -30.82 10.64 -16.06
CA ASP A 538 -31.79 9.72 -15.46
C ASP A 538 -32.25 10.25 -14.08
N GLY A 539 -33.25 11.16 -14.16
CA GLY A 539 -33.82 11.77 -12.95
C GLY A 539 -34.67 10.81 -12.12
N ASP A 540 -35.28 9.79 -12.73
CA ASP A 540 -36.10 8.80 -12.03
C ASP A 540 -35.24 7.89 -11.19
N GLU A 541 -34.12 7.44 -11.76
CA GLU A 541 -33.13 6.65 -11.02
C GLU A 541 -32.53 7.46 -9.86
N ALA A 542 -32.11 8.70 -10.11
CA ALA A 542 -31.56 9.56 -9.07
C ALA A 542 -32.55 9.73 -7.90
N SER A 543 -33.84 9.99 -8.21
CA SER A 543 -34.89 10.12 -7.20
C SER A 543 -35.14 8.83 -6.41
N SER A 544 -35.05 7.65 -7.08
CA SER A 544 -35.19 6.35 -6.44
C SER A 544 -34.05 6.08 -5.43
N LEU A 545 -32.81 6.37 -5.82
CA LEU A 545 -31.62 6.24 -4.97
C LEU A 545 -31.69 7.16 -3.74
N GLU A 546 -32.09 8.42 -3.93
CA GLU A 546 -32.29 9.37 -2.85
C GLU A 546 -33.40 8.94 -1.88
N ALA A 547 -34.50 8.41 -2.40
CA ALA A 547 -35.56 7.88 -1.57
C ALA A 547 -35.12 6.66 -0.75
N ALA A 548 -34.27 5.80 -1.33
CA ALA A 548 -33.68 4.68 -0.60
C ALA A 548 -32.71 5.16 0.49
N ALA A 549 -31.86 6.15 0.18
CA ALA A 549 -30.97 6.79 1.15
C ALA A 549 -31.76 7.44 2.31
N CYS A 550 -32.81 8.20 2.01
CA CYS A 550 -33.67 8.79 3.04
C CYS A 550 -34.30 7.76 3.98
N LYS A 551 -34.76 6.62 3.46
CA LYS A 551 -35.29 5.53 4.29
C LYS A 551 -34.21 4.95 5.22
N MET A 552 -33.00 4.79 4.72
CA MET A 552 -31.89 4.31 5.53
C MET A 552 -31.50 5.32 6.62
N VAL A 553 -31.52 6.62 6.31
CA VAL A 553 -31.30 7.68 7.32
C VAL A 553 -32.32 7.59 8.43
N VAL A 554 -33.63 7.39 8.11
CA VAL A 554 -34.68 7.20 9.12
C VAL A 554 -34.38 6.00 10.02
N ALA A 555 -33.98 4.86 9.44
CA ALA A 555 -33.63 3.67 10.23
C ALA A 555 -32.42 3.95 11.17
N ILE A 556 -31.40 4.67 10.69
CA ILE A 556 -30.26 5.09 11.51
C ILE A 556 -30.71 6.03 12.65
N GLU A 557 -31.57 6.98 12.37
CA GLU A 557 -32.08 7.94 13.37
C GLU A 557 -32.93 7.27 14.45
N GLU A 558 -33.73 6.27 14.08
CA GLU A 558 -34.60 5.52 15.00
C GLU A 558 -33.85 4.47 15.82
N HIS A 559 -32.84 3.82 15.24
CA HIS A 559 -32.21 2.65 15.83
C HIS A 559 -30.69 2.75 16.00
N GLY A 560 -30.05 3.80 15.49
CA GLY A 560 -28.60 3.93 15.46
C GLY A 560 -28.00 4.98 16.41
N TRP A 561 -28.80 5.65 17.26
CA TRP A 561 -28.34 6.73 18.14
C TRP A 561 -28.40 6.35 19.61
N ASP A 562 -27.28 6.48 20.34
CA ASP A 562 -27.13 6.12 21.76
C ASP A 562 -27.25 7.33 22.74
N GLY A 563 -27.75 8.47 22.25
CA GLY A 563 -27.88 9.69 23.04
C GLY A 563 -26.69 10.64 22.92
N GLU A 564 -25.47 10.13 22.77
CA GLU A 564 -24.24 10.93 22.65
C GLU A 564 -23.42 10.58 21.39
N TRP A 565 -23.56 9.37 20.83
CA TRP A 565 -22.84 8.92 19.64
C TRP A 565 -23.65 7.88 18.84
N PHE A 566 -23.22 7.55 17.63
CA PHE A 566 -23.80 6.51 16.79
C PHE A 566 -23.36 5.13 17.26
N LEU A 567 -24.31 4.20 17.38
CA LEU A 567 -24.06 2.79 17.68
C LEU A 567 -23.14 2.13 16.64
N ARG A 568 -22.57 0.98 16.97
CA ARG A 568 -21.77 0.20 16.00
C ARG A 568 -22.61 -0.81 15.22
N ALA A 569 -23.42 -1.57 15.92
CA ALA A 569 -24.12 -2.70 15.34
C ALA A 569 -25.22 -3.24 16.29
N TYR A 570 -26.02 -4.17 15.78
CA TYR A 570 -26.76 -5.13 16.55
C TYR A 570 -26.19 -6.52 16.28
N ASP A 571 -25.98 -7.34 17.32
CA ASP A 571 -25.48 -8.69 17.16
C ASP A 571 -26.60 -9.66 16.67
N SER A 572 -26.25 -10.92 16.46
CA SER A 572 -27.18 -11.94 15.96
C SER A 572 -28.32 -12.24 16.92
N LEU A 573 -28.28 -11.81 18.17
CA LEU A 573 -29.32 -11.95 19.18
C LEU A 573 -30.13 -10.66 19.38
N GLY A 574 -29.81 -9.60 18.62
CA GLY A 574 -30.43 -8.28 18.73
C GLY A 574 -29.90 -7.43 19.89
N VAL A 575 -28.72 -7.79 20.44
CA VAL A 575 -28.07 -7.00 21.48
C VAL A 575 -27.28 -5.88 20.83
N VAL A 576 -27.36 -4.68 21.43
CA VAL A 576 -26.67 -3.48 20.96
C VAL A 576 -25.16 -3.59 21.16
N VAL A 577 -24.39 -3.24 20.13
CA VAL A 577 -22.93 -3.13 20.15
C VAL A 577 -22.55 -1.66 19.93
N GLY A 578 -21.64 -1.13 20.76
CA GLY A 578 -21.22 0.26 20.63
C GLY A 578 -22.10 1.24 21.40
N SER A 579 -22.70 0.81 22.50
CA SER A 579 -23.58 1.61 23.38
C SER A 579 -22.93 1.89 24.73
N HIS A 580 -23.31 3.01 25.37
CA HIS A 580 -22.94 3.32 26.76
C HIS A 580 -23.39 2.23 27.73
N SER A 581 -24.38 1.41 27.36
CA SER A 581 -24.86 0.29 28.17
C SER A 581 -23.94 -0.95 28.13
N ASN A 582 -23.04 -1.03 27.17
CA ASN A 582 -22.06 -2.12 27.10
C ASN A 582 -20.99 -1.93 28.19
N ALA A 583 -20.51 -3.02 28.79
CA ALA A 583 -19.42 -2.95 29.77
C ALA A 583 -18.06 -2.60 29.09
N GLU A 584 -17.83 -3.13 27.90
CA GLU A 584 -16.66 -2.90 27.03
C GLU A 584 -17.17 -2.58 25.62
N GLY A 585 -16.35 -1.97 24.77
CA GLY A 585 -16.75 -1.66 23.40
C GLY A 585 -17.91 -0.65 23.34
N GLN A 586 -17.88 0.42 24.17
CA GLN A 586 -18.97 1.38 24.26
C GLN A 586 -19.06 2.31 23.06
N ILE A 587 -17.92 2.77 22.55
CA ILE A 587 -17.86 3.68 21.40
C ILE A 587 -16.84 3.19 20.38
N PHE A 588 -17.23 3.18 19.10
CA PHE A 588 -16.38 2.84 17.95
C PHE A 588 -16.25 4.06 17.04
N ALA A 589 -15.05 4.25 16.47
CA ALA A 589 -14.76 5.42 15.63
C ALA A 589 -15.42 5.33 14.24
N GLU A 590 -15.54 4.12 13.66
CA GLU A 590 -16.01 3.92 12.30
C GLU A 590 -17.39 4.51 12.01
N PRO A 591 -18.43 4.25 12.80
CA PRO A 591 -19.76 4.81 12.53
C PRO A 591 -19.81 6.33 12.75
N GLN A 592 -18.99 6.89 13.64
CA GLN A 592 -18.97 8.33 13.87
C GLN A 592 -18.48 9.06 12.61
N GLY A 593 -17.36 8.59 12.02
CA GLY A 593 -16.84 9.16 10.79
C GLY A 593 -17.78 8.97 9.60
N MET A 594 -18.24 7.72 9.38
CA MET A 594 -19.02 7.38 8.18
C MET A 594 -20.41 8.02 8.18
N CYS A 595 -21.10 8.11 9.32
CA CYS A 595 -22.38 8.80 9.44
C CYS A 595 -22.26 10.27 9.07
N VAL A 596 -21.25 10.97 9.61
CA VAL A 596 -21.05 12.39 9.31
C VAL A 596 -20.64 12.61 7.86
N MET A 597 -19.79 11.73 7.30
CA MET A 597 -19.43 11.77 5.86
C MET A 597 -20.66 11.59 4.96
N ALA A 598 -21.63 10.80 5.39
CA ALA A 598 -22.92 10.62 4.71
C ALA A 598 -23.93 11.76 4.98
N GLY A 599 -23.54 12.79 5.73
CA GLY A 599 -24.40 13.93 6.07
C GLY A 599 -25.38 13.68 7.23
N ILE A 600 -25.29 12.53 7.89
CA ILE A 600 -26.23 12.11 8.96
C ILE A 600 -25.88 12.84 10.25
N GLY A 601 -26.89 13.41 10.90
CA GLY A 601 -26.72 14.11 12.18
C GLY A 601 -26.11 15.52 12.09
N VAL A 602 -25.82 16.02 10.89
CA VAL A 602 -25.19 17.34 10.69
C VAL A 602 -26.15 18.47 11.01
N SER A 603 -27.42 18.35 10.61
CA SER A 603 -28.43 19.41 10.76
C SER A 603 -29.08 19.48 12.15
N ASP A 604 -29.08 18.36 12.89
CA ASP A 604 -29.75 18.24 14.19
C ASP A 604 -28.78 18.22 15.40
N GLY A 605 -27.47 18.35 15.13
CA GLY A 605 -26.43 18.44 16.14
C GLY A 605 -25.87 17.10 16.63
N LYS A 606 -26.40 15.96 16.19
CA LYS A 606 -25.90 14.63 16.57
C LYS A 606 -24.46 14.40 16.10
N ALA A 607 -24.11 14.86 14.89
CA ALA A 607 -22.74 14.80 14.38
C ALA A 607 -21.76 15.54 15.33
N ALA A 608 -22.11 16.73 15.81
CA ALA A 608 -21.26 17.47 16.73
C ALA A 608 -21.10 16.76 18.08
N ALA A 609 -22.19 16.16 18.61
CA ALA A 609 -22.15 15.37 19.84
C ALA A 609 -21.29 14.11 19.67
N ALA A 610 -21.43 13.42 18.55
CA ALA A 610 -20.64 12.22 18.23
C ALA A 610 -19.14 12.53 18.14
N LEU A 611 -18.75 13.62 17.43
CA LEU A 611 -17.34 14.01 17.33
C LEU A 611 -16.78 14.53 18.67
N ALA A 612 -17.60 15.20 19.50
CA ALA A 612 -17.21 15.53 20.87
C ALA A 612 -16.91 14.26 21.70
N SER A 613 -17.74 13.21 21.56
CA SER A 613 -17.52 11.92 22.21
C SER A 613 -16.27 11.20 21.70
N VAL A 614 -15.97 11.28 20.39
CA VAL A 614 -14.72 10.79 19.80
C VAL A 614 -13.52 11.50 20.42
N LYS A 615 -13.56 12.82 20.49
CA LYS A 615 -12.50 13.66 21.08
C LYS A 615 -12.25 13.29 22.55
N ASP A 616 -13.29 13.14 23.33
CA ASP A 616 -13.20 12.86 24.77
C ASP A 616 -12.73 11.43 25.06
N ARG A 617 -13.25 10.46 24.32
CA ARG A 617 -13.08 9.04 24.64
C ARG A 617 -12.02 8.32 23.83
N LEU A 618 -11.87 8.65 22.54
CA LEU A 618 -11.03 7.92 21.60
C LEU A 618 -9.73 8.64 21.24
N ALA A 619 -9.69 9.99 21.33
CA ALA A 619 -8.50 10.73 20.93
C ALA A 619 -7.34 10.53 21.91
N THR A 620 -6.14 10.34 21.35
CA THR A 620 -4.86 10.24 22.06
C THR A 620 -3.83 11.15 21.38
N GLU A 621 -2.69 11.37 22.01
CA GLU A 621 -1.57 12.08 21.37
C GLU A 621 -1.02 11.39 20.09
N HIS A 622 -1.39 10.13 19.85
CA HIS A 622 -0.94 9.33 18.70
C HIS A 622 -2.04 9.11 17.64
N GLY A 623 -3.20 9.70 17.82
CA GLY A 623 -4.36 9.56 16.94
C GLY A 623 -5.60 9.08 17.67
N ILE A 624 -6.62 8.69 16.89
CA ILE A 624 -7.93 8.26 17.39
C ILE A 624 -7.96 6.74 17.45
N MET A 625 -8.24 6.21 18.64
CA MET A 625 -8.40 4.75 18.85
C MET A 625 -9.70 4.26 18.22
N LEU A 626 -9.72 3.00 17.81
CA LEU A 626 -10.87 2.41 17.13
C LEU A 626 -12.07 2.21 18.06
N VAL A 627 -11.83 1.70 19.28
CA VAL A 627 -12.86 1.36 20.25
C VAL A 627 -12.42 1.65 21.70
N GLN A 628 -13.36 2.04 22.55
CA GLN A 628 -13.16 2.19 24.00
C GLN A 628 -14.44 1.84 24.80
N PRO A 629 -14.28 1.25 26.00
CA PRO A 629 -13.10 0.53 26.48
C PRO A 629 -12.77 -0.68 25.59
N PRO A 630 -11.49 -1.09 25.48
CA PRO A 630 -11.13 -2.28 24.72
C PRO A 630 -11.64 -3.55 25.42
N PHE A 631 -11.79 -4.63 24.67
CA PHE A 631 -12.20 -5.93 25.20
C PHE A 631 -11.06 -6.57 25.98
N SER A 632 -11.31 -6.94 27.23
CA SER A 632 -10.32 -7.54 28.13
C SER A 632 -10.25 -9.07 28.06
N ARG A 633 -11.23 -9.68 27.39
CA ARG A 633 -11.35 -11.14 27.22
C ARG A 633 -12.03 -11.46 25.91
N TYR A 634 -11.97 -12.73 25.49
CA TYR A 634 -12.73 -13.23 24.36
C TYR A 634 -14.24 -13.18 24.61
N HIS A 635 -14.95 -12.65 23.63
CA HIS A 635 -16.39 -12.60 23.54
C HIS A 635 -16.86 -13.36 22.31
N LEU A 636 -17.53 -14.50 22.50
CA LEU A 636 -18.00 -15.35 21.40
C LEU A 636 -18.90 -14.58 20.43
N GLU A 637 -19.75 -13.73 20.94
CA GLU A 637 -20.72 -12.93 20.19
C GLU A 637 -20.12 -11.80 19.36
N LEU A 638 -18.86 -11.41 19.63
CA LEU A 638 -18.15 -10.33 18.95
C LEU A 638 -17.09 -10.84 17.98
N GLY A 639 -16.55 -12.02 18.26
CA GLY A 639 -15.58 -12.69 17.40
C GLY A 639 -14.15 -12.21 17.59
N GLU A 640 -13.40 -12.20 16.48
CA GLU A 640 -11.94 -12.04 16.46
C GLU A 640 -11.46 -10.73 17.09
N ILE A 641 -12.22 -9.65 17.00
CA ILE A 641 -11.86 -8.36 17.60
C ILE A 641 -11.50 -8.48 19.08
N SER A 642 -12.18 -9.36 19.80
CA SER A 642 -11.98 -9.59 21.23
C SER A 642 -10.82 -10.57 21.56
N THR A 643 -10.13 -11.11 20.55
CA THR A 643 -8.94 -11.96 20.73
C THR A 643 -7.66 -11.16 20.81
N TYR A 644 -7.64 -9.94 20.24
CA TYR A 644 -6.47 -9.09 20.29
C TYR A 644 -6.23 -8.53 21.71
N PRO A 645 -4.97 -8.38 22.12
CA PRO A 645 -4.68 -7.69 23.37
C PRO A 645 -5.23 -6.25 23.36
N PRO A 646 -5.69 -5.72 24.51
CA PRO A 646 -6.12 -4.34 24.64
C PRO A 646 -5.10 -3.33 24.08
N GLY A 647 -5.56 -2.39 23.29
CA GLY A 647 -4.73 -1.37 22.63
C GLY A 647 -4.04 -1.81 21.33
N TYR A 648 -4.29 -3.02 20.84
CA TYR A 648 -3.72 -3.51 19.59
C TYR A 648 -4.78 -3.80 18.54
N LYS A 649 -4.43 -3.58 17.26
CA LYS A 649 -5.27 -3.82 16.10
C LYS A 649 -6.65 -3.17 16.31
N GLU A 650 -7.71 -3.88 15.97
CA GLU A 650 -9.08 -3.39 16.12
C GLU A 650 -9.54 -3.30 17.59
N ASN A 651 -8.83 -3.92 18.53
CA ASN A 651 -9.18 -3.89 19.96
C ASN A 651 -8.56 -2.69 20.70
N GLY A 652 -8.94 -1.48 20.32
CA GLY A 652 -8.51 -0.25 20.99
C GLY A 652 -7.16 0.31 20.52
N GLY A 653 -6.60 -0.20 19.42
CA GLY A 653 -5.49 0.46 18.72
C GLY A 653 -5.93 1.72 17.99
N VAL A 654 -5.00 2.63 17.69
CA VAL A 654 -5.20 3.71 16.73
C VAL A 654 -5.12 3.08 15.34
N PHE A 655 -6.29 2.77 14.77
CA PHE A 655 -6.35 2.22 13.42
C PHE A 655 -6.28 3.37 12.41
N CYS A 656 -5.11 3.54 11.77
CA CYS A 656 -4.78 4.77 11.05
C CYS A 656 -5.73 5.08 9.89
N GLN A 657 -6.34 4.06 9.28
CA GLN A 657 -7.27 4.25 8.16
C GLN A 657 -8.59 4.93 8.56
N VAL A 658 -9.05 4.77 9.81
CA VAL A 658 -10.30 5.38 10.30
C VAL A 658 -10.10 6.84 10.70
N ASN A 659 -8.88 7.21 11.06
CA ASN A 659 -8.56 8.58 11.47
C ASN A 659 -8.94 9.62 10.41
N PRO A 660 -8.64 9.44 9.09
CA PRO A 660 -9.11 10.32 8.03
C PRO A 660 -10.62 10.48 7.93
N TRP A 661 -11.42 9.46 8.26
CA TRP A 661 -12.89 9.61 8.25
C TRP A 661 -13.36 10.62 9.31
N ILE A 662 -12.71 10.60 10.47
CA ILE A 662 -12.98 11.60 11.52
C ILE A 662 -12.44 12.98 11.10
N MET A 663 -11.26 13.06 10.47
CA MET A 663 -10.74 14.34 9.93
C MET A 663 -11.72 14.95 8.93
N ILE A 664 -12.26 14.14 8.00
CA ILE A 664 -13.27 14.56 7.03
C ILE A 664 -14.53 15.01 7.75
N ALA A 665 -14.98 14.26 8.75
CA ALA A 665 -16.16 14.62 9.55
C ALA A 665 -15.99 15.97 10.26
N GLU A 666 -14.83 16.24 10.84
CA GLU A 666 -14.52 17.55 11.45
C GLU A 666 -14.56 18.68 10.42
N THR A 667 -14.02 18.45 9.19
CA THR A 667 -14.10 19.48 8.14
C THR A 667 -15.53 19.73 7.69
N ILE A 668 -16.41 18.72 7.65
CA ILE A 668 -17.84 18.89 7.35
C ILE A 668 -18.51 19.80 8.37
N LEU A 669 -18.12 19.71 9.64
CA LEU A 669 -18.59 20.60 10.70
C LEU A 669 -17.85 21.95 10.75
N GLY A 670 -16.81 22.16 9.95
CA GLY A 670 -16.02 23.37 9.86
C GLY A 670 -14.94 23.52 10.94
N ASP A 671 -14.54 22.42 11.60
CA ASP A 671 -13.46 22.43 12.58
C ASP A 671 -12.12 22.01 11.94
N GLY A 672 -11.46 22.97 11.28
CA GLY A 672 -10.15 22.77 10.66
C GLY A 672 -9.01 22.57 11.68
N GLU A 673 -9.17 23.07 12.91
CA GLU A 673 -8.16 22.87 13.95
C GLU A 673 -8.13 21.41 14.41
N ALA A 674 -9.28 20.82 14.71
CA ALA A 674 -9.39 19.43 15.10
C ALA A 674 -8.97 18.49 13.95
N ALA A 675 -9.46 18.75 12.73
CA ALA A 675 -9.10 17.94 11.55
C ALA A 675 -7.60 17.90 11.31
N PHE A 676 -6.93 19.03 11.36
CA PHE A 676 -5.49 19.13 11.14
C PHE A 676 -4.67 18.58 12.32
N ASP A 677 -5.12 18.75 13.55
CA ASP A 677 -4.48 18.18 14.73
C ASP A 677 -4.47 16.64 14.66
N TYR A 678 -5.59 16.01 14.30
CA TYR A 678 -5.65 14.57 14.08
C TYR A 678 -4.76 14.12 12.91
N TYR A 679 -4.70 14.90 11.82
CA TYR A 679 -3.77 14.63 10.72
C TYR A 679 -2.31 14.62 11.18
N LYS A 680 -1.87 15.59 11.96
CA LYS A 680 -0.50 15.70 12.48
C LYS A 680 -0.14 14.53 13.40
N ARG A 681 -1.08 14.06 14.22
CA ARG A 681 -0.83 12.93 15.16
C ARG A 681 -0.50 11.63 14.45
N THR A 682 -1.04 11.40 13.25
CA THR A 682 -0.84 10.18 12.45
C THR A 682 0.13 10.38 11.28
N ASN A 683 0.52 11.62 10.96
CA ASN A 683 1.47 11.92 9.88
C ASN A 683 2.86 11.36 10.20
N PRO A 684 3.40 10.43 9.40
CA PRO A 684 4.68 9.78 9.70
C PRO A 684 5.85 10.77 9.74
N SER A 685 5.87 11.80 8.88
CA SER A 685 6.90 12.82 8.90
C SER A 685 6.93 13.60 10.22
N ALA A 686 5.75 13.97 10.75
CA ALA A 686 5.62 14.63 12.04
C ALA A 686 6.03 13.73 13.22
N ARG A 687 6.05 12.40 13.01
CA ARG A 687 6.45 11.40 14.00
C ARG A 687 7.96 11.03 13.93
N ALA A 688 8.70 11.51 12.94
CA ALA A 688 10.13 11.24 12.82
C ALA A 688 10.95 11.58 14.09
N PRO A 689 10.65 12.66 14.84
CA PRO A 689 11.35 12.96 16.09
C PRO A 689 11.16 11.91 17.20
N ILE A 690 10.11 11.10 17.13
CA ILE A 690 9.81 10.04 18.11
C ILE A 690 10.00 8.64 17.50
N SER A 691 10.97 8.46 16.60
CA SER A 691 11.23 7.17 15.92
C SER A 691 11.51 6.01 16.88
N ASP A 692 12.06 6.27 18.07
CA ASP A 692 12.25 5.24 19.11
C ASP A 692 10.92 4.68 19.63
N VAL A 693 9.86 5.48 19.66
CA VAL A 693 8.53 5.06 20.08
C VAL A 693 7.77 4.52 18.86
N HIS A 694 7.82 5.26 17.75
CA HIS A 694 7.07 4.91 16.52
C HIS A 694 7.59 3.63 15.87
N ARG A 695 8.89 3.43 15.82
CA ARG A 695 9.67 2.28 15.32
C ARG A 695 9.53 1.96 13.83
N CYS A 696 8.38 2.19 13.20
CA CYS A 696 8.21 2.07 11.77
C CYS A 696 8.88 3.21 11.01
N GLU A 697 8.92 3.07 9.69
CA GLU A 697 9.47 4.05 8.76
C GLU A 697 8.80 5.41 8.94
N PRO A 698 9.56 6.52 9.06
CA PRO A 698 8.99 7.85 9.24
C PRO A 698 8.48 8.50 7.94
N TYR A 699 8.57 7.81 6.80
CA TYR A 699 8.16 8.32 5.49
C TYR A 699 6.89 7.66 4.96
N VAL A 700 6.28 6.70 5.67
CA VAL A 700 5.04 6.03 5.24
C VAL A 700 4.08 5.80 6.39
N TYR A 701 2.79 5.84 6.09
CA TYR A 701 1.74 5.53 7.06
C TYR A 701 1.77 4.04 7.45
N ALA A 702 1.48 3.79 8.72
CA ALA A 702 1.24 2.46 9.25
C ALA A 702 -0.27 2.14 9.24
N GLN A 703 -0.61 0.85 9.34
CA GLN A 703 -1.99 0.41 9.53
C GLN A 703 -2.51 0.82 10.91
N MET A 704 -1.69 0.59 11.95
CA MET A 704 -2.07 0.90 13.32
C MET A 704 -0.91 1.48 14.14
N ILE A 705 -1.28 2.21 15.17
CA ILE A 705 -0.39 2.63 16.25
C ILE A 705 -1.00 2.07 17.55
N ALA A 706 -0.18 1.51 18.43
CA ALA A 706 -0.63 0.95 19.70
C ALA A 706 -1.35 2.02 20.53
N GLY A 707 -2.56 1.68 20.99
CA GLY A 707 -3.41 2.55 21.77
C GLY A 707 -2.99 2.67 23.24
N ARG A 708 -3.68 3.52 23.99
CA ARG A 708 -3.32 3.85 25.39
C ARG A 708 -3.32 2.64 26.34
N ASP A 709 -4.06 1.59 26.00
CA ASP A 709 -4.19 0.39 26.82
C ASP A 709 -3.08 -0.65 26.52
N ALA A 710 -2.28 -0.41 25.47
CA ALA A 710 -1.16 -1.25 25.11
C ALA A 710 0.09 -0.92 25.94
N ALA A 711 0.90 -1.93 26.26
CA ALA A 711 2.17 -1.75 26.93
C ALA A 711 3.19 -0.92 26.12
N SER A 712 3.08 -0.93 24.78
CA SER A 712 3.92 -0.15 23.85
C SER A 712 3.15 1.02 23.23
N PHE A 713 2.40 1.78 24.01
CA PHE A 713 1.64 2.94 23.56
C PHE A 713 2.46 3.84 22.62
N GLY A 714 1.93 4.11 21.44
CA GLY A 714 2.57 4.92 20.41
C GLY A 714 3.44 4.15 19.40
N GLU A 715 3.69 2.84 19.61
CA GLU A 715 4.41 2.00 18.66
C GLU A 715 3.54 1.71 17.43
N ALA A 716 4.05 2.04 16.25
CA ALA A 716 3.37 1.74 14.99
C ALA A 716 3.67 0.32 14.51
N LYS A 717 2.72 -0.23 13.75
CA LYS A 717 2.84 -1.58 13.14
C LYS A 717 2.21 -1.61 11.75
N ASN A 718 2.69 -2.55 10.93
CA ASN A 718 2.15 -2.82 9.60
C ASN A 718 2.22 -1.58 8.68
N SER A 719 3.43 -1.10 8.43
CA SER A 719 3.69 0.01 7.52
C SER A 719 3.45 -0.38 6.04
N TRP A 720 3.37 0.59 5.16
CA TRP A 720 3.27 0.51 3.73
C TRP A 720 1.91 0.13 3.16
N LEU A 721 1.59 -1.15 3.04
CA LEU A 721 0.39 -1.60 2.32
C LEU A 721 -0.85 -1.50 3.20
N THR A 722 -1.40 -0.31 3.29
CA THR A 722 -2.58 0.02 4.11
C THR A 722 -3.44 1.09 3.42
N GLY A 723 -4.75 0.99 3.58
CA GLY A 723 -5.69 2.02 3.12
C GLY A 723 -5.51 3.37 3.80
N SER A 724 -4.70 3.43 4.86
CA SER A 724 -4.34 4.69 5.52
C SER A 724 -3.72 5.70 4.53
N ALA A 725 -2.88 5.25 3.60
CA ALA A 725 -2.23 6.14 2.64
C ALA A 725 -3.24 6.88 1.76
N SER A 726 -4.15 6.13 1.12
CA SER A 726 -5.19 6.67 0.24
C SER A 726 -6.13 7.62 0.99
N TRP A 727 -6.60 7.21 2.18
CA TRP A 727 -7.52 8.02 2.95
C TRP A 727 -6.88 9.29 3.54
N HIS A 728 -5.60 9.24 3.96
CA HIS A 728 -4.90 10.46 4.41
C HIS A 728 -4.68 11.43 3.24
N LEU A 729 -4.33 10.93 2.04
CA LEU A 729 -4.20 11.79 0.88
C LEU A 729 -5.55 12.44 0.51
N THR A 730 -6.64 11.67 0.57
CA THR A 730 -8.00 12.19 0.37
C THR A 730 -8.36 13.24 1.42
N ALA A 731 -8.16 12.95 2.70
CA ALA A 731 -8.52 13.88 3.79
C ALA A 731 -7.75 15.19 3.71
N ILE A 732 -6.42 15.14 3.50
CA ILE A 732 -5.62 16.35 3.46
C ILE A 732 -5.87 17.16 2.18
N SER A 733 -5.85 16.53 0.99
CA SER A 733 -5.92 17.26 -0.27
C SER A 733 -7.35 17.72 -0.62
N GLN A 734 -8.35 16.86 -0.39
CA GLN A 734 -9.72 17.12 -0.83
C GLN A 734 -10.60 17.78 0.25
N TRP A 735 -10.27 17.61 1.53
CA TRP A 735 -11.11 18.11 2.63
C TRP A 735 -10.45 19.21 3.44
N ILE A 736 -9.25 19.01 3.98
CA ILE A 736 -8.57 20.06 4.75
C ILE A 736 -8.11 21.18 3.81
N LEU A 737 -7.35 20.87 2.75
CA LEU A 737 -6.98 21.82 1.70
C LEU A 737 -8.14 22.10 0.72
N GLY A 738 -9.16 21.26 0.70
CA GLY A 738 -10.42 21.50 0.02
C GLY A 738 -10.35 21.58 -1.50
N VAL A 739 -9.37 20.93 -2.14
CA VAL A 739 -9.25 20.87 -3.61
C VAL A 739 -9.87 19.57 -4.09
N ARG A 740 -11.19 19.57 -4.26
CA ARG A 740 -11.98 18.35 -4.44
C ARG A 740 -12.61 18.24 -5.84
N PRO A 741 -12.27 17.18 -6.60
CA PRO A 741 -12.95 16.85 -7.86
C PRO A 741 -14.41 16.49 -7.64
N GLU A 742 -15.27 17.08 -8.48
CA GLU A 742 -16.72 16.77 -8.54
C GLU A 742 -17.10 16.43 -9.97
N LEU A 743 -18.31 15.90 -10.17
CA LEU A 743 -18.77 15.51 -11.49
C LEU A 743 -18.82 16.71 -12.46
N ASP A 744 -19.18 17.88 -11.97
CA ASP A 744 -19.42 19.11 -12.72
C ASP A 744 -18.34 20.20 -12.58
N GLY A 745 -17.30 19.97 -11.74
CA GLY A 745 -16.23 20.93 -11.54
C GLY A 745 -15.19 20.55 -10.53
N LEU A 746 -14.24 21.44 -10.29
CA LEU A 746 -13.28 21.35 -9.19
C LEU A 746 -13.78 22.25 -8.05
N ARG A 747 -14.16 21.66 -6.92
CA ARG A 747 -14.62 22.37 -5.74
C ARG A 747 -13.43 22.89 -4.95
N ILE A 748 -13.46 24.15 -4.57
CA ILE A 748 -12.49 24.80 -3.71
C ILE A 748 -13.20 25.13 -2.40
N ASP A 749 -12.97 24.31 -1.39
CA ASP A 749 -13.67 24.38 -0.10
C ASP A 749 -12.75 24.06 1.09
N PRO A 750 -11.67 24.83 1.27
CA PRO A 750 -10.70 24.56 2.31
C PRO A 750 -11.25 24.82 3.71
N VAL A 751 -10.87 23.94 4.65
CA VAL A 751 -11.17 24.06 6.08
C VAL A 751 -9.85 23.99 6.83
N LEU A 752 -9.21 25.15 6.98
CA LEU A 752 -7.84 25.25 7.46
C LEU A 752 -7.76 25.50 8.97
N PRO A 753 -6.62 25.15 9.61
CA PRO A 753 -6.33 25.60 10.97
C PRO A 753 -6.37 27.14 11.05
N PRO A 754 -6.92 27.73 12.13
CA PRO A 754 -7.03 29.20 12.26
C PRO A 754 -5.67 29.93 12.23
N THR A 755 -4.57 29.21 12.49
CA THR A 755 -3.20 29.75 12.48
C THR A 755 -2.59 29.87 11.08
N TRP A 756 -3.19 29.24 10.06
CA TRP A 756 -2.67 29.31 8.71
C TRP A 756 -3.13 30.56 7.97
N PRO A 757 -2.23 31.33 7.33
CA PRO A 757 -2.62 32.49 6.51
C PRO A 757 -3.21 32.07 5.17
N GLY A 758 -3.10 30.81 4.78
CA GLY A 758 -3.48 30.24 3.50
C GLY A 758 -2.47 29.23 2.99
N PHE A 759 -2.57 28.88 1.73
CA PHE A 759 -1.63 27.98 1.03
C PHE A 759 -1.70 28.22 -0.48
N THR A 760 -0.73 27.67 -1.23
CA THR A 760 -0.79 27.57 -2.69
C THR A 760 -0.88 26.12 -3.10
N ALA A 761 -1.56 25.85 -4.23
CA ALA A 761 -1.60 24.52 -4.82
C ALA A 761 -1.56 24.61 -6.37
N ARG A 762 -0.92 23.62 -6.97
CA ARG A 762 -0.98 23.38 -8.41
C ARG A 762 -1.62 22.02 -8.63
N ARG A 763 -2.74 21.97 -9.36
CA ARG A 763 -3.51 20.76 -9.61
C ARG A 763 -3.72 20.56 -11.11
N ARG A 764 -3.25 19.43 -11.65
CA ARG A 764 -3.60 18.98 -13.00
C ARG A 764 -4.88 18.15 -12.93
N TRP A 765 -5.94 18.60 -13.58
CA TRP A 765 -7.24 17.91 -13.55
C TRP A 765 -7.92 18.00 -14.90
N ARG A 766 -8.39 16.87 -15.41
CA ARG A 766 -9.05 16.73 -16.75
C ARG A 766 -8.26 17.43 -17.87
N GLY A 767 -6.93 17.30 -17.83
CA GLY A 767 -6.03 17.86 -18.86
C GLY A 767 -5.70 19.33 -18.73
N ALA A 768 -6.31 20.09 -17.82
CA ALA A 768 -5.96 21.49 -17.52
C ALA A 768 -5.13 21.58 -16.22
N THR A 769 -4.39 22.68 -16.06
CA THR A 769 -3.65 23.01 -14.84
C THR A 769 -4.34 24.13 -14.09
N TYR A 770 -4.58 23.96 -12.81
CA TYR A 770 -5.17 24.93 -11.92
C TYR A 770 -4.12 25.43 -10.95
N GLU A 771 -3.82 26.74 -10.99
CA GLU A 771 -2.95 27.44 -10.04
C GLU A 771 -3.83 28.09 -9.00
N ILE A 772 -3.83 27.52 -7.80
CA ILE A 772 -4.77 27.85 -6.72
C ILE A 772 -4.04 28.60 -5.63
N VAL A 773 -4.55 29.76 -5.24
CA VAL A 773 -4.08 30.55 -4.11
C VAL A 773 -5.22 30.72 -3.13
N VAL A 774 -5.02 30.29 -1.91
CA VAL A 774 -6.00 30.41 -0.82
C VAL A 774 -5.48 31.42 0.19
N HIS A 775 -6.29 32.40 0.52
CA HIS A 775 -6.03 33.38 1.57
C HIS A 775 -7.00 33.17 2.72
N GLN A 776 -6.50 33.11 3.94
CA GLN A 776 -7.31 33.04 5.15
C GLN A 776 -7.09 34.26 6.01
N GLU A 777 -8.17 34.99 6.37
CA GLU A 777 -8.10 36.05 7.35
C GLU A 777 -7.90 35.47 8.75
N GLN A 778 -7.16 36.21 9.59
CA GLN A 778 -6.84 35.75 10.95
C GLN A 778 -8.12 35.49 11.78
N GLY A 779 -8.25 34.27 12.29
CA GLY A 779 -9.43 33.85 13.07
C GLY A 779 -10.64 33.43 12.23
N ALA A 780 -10.48 33.29 10.91
CA ALA A 780 -11.55 32.77 10.07
C ALA A 780 -11.86 31.30 10.44
N LYS A 781 -13.14 30.97 10.58
CA LYS A 781 -13.65 29.61 10.61
C LYS A 781 -14.28 29.32 9.23
N GLY A 782 -13.53 28.89 8.38
CA GLY A 782 -13.42 28.35 7.10
C GLY A 782 -14.64 28.12 6.22
N ARG A 783 -15.25 29.12 5.55
CA ARG A 783 -15.92 28.88 4.26
C ARG A 783 -15.40 29.86 3.22
N VAL A 784 -15.34 29.43 1.95
CA VAL A 784 -14.99 30.30 0.85
C VAL A 784 -16.07 31.37 0.69
N ARG A 785 -15.71 32.62 0.95
CA ARG A 785 -16.60 33.76 0.77
C ARG A 785 -16.46 34.39 -0.61
N ARG A 786 -15.29 34.31 -1.19
CA ARG A 786 -15.00 34.85 -2.51
C ARG A 786 -14.15 33.87 -3.29
N LEU A 787 -14.62 33.54 -4.49
CA LEU A 787 -13.86 32.78 -5.49
C LEU A 787 -13.67 33.64 -6.74
N VAL A 788 -12.42 33.71 -7.21
CA VAL A 788 -12.05 34.41 -8.44
C VAL A 788 -11.36 33.43 -9.36
N VAL A 789 -11.83 33.32 -10.59
CA VAL A 789 -11.26 32.44 -11.64
C VAL A 789 -10.86 33.31 -12.82
N ASP A 790 -9.57 33.31 -13.17
CA ASP A 790 -8.97 34.15 -14.23
C ASP A 790 -9.36 35.62 -14.13
N GLY A 791 -9.36 36.14 -12.88
CA GLY A 791 -9.69 37.54 -12.57
C GLY A 791 -11.20 37.85 -12.51
N MET A 792 -12.07 36.88 -12.77
CA MET A 792 -13.54 37.05 -12.71
C MET A 792 -14.09 36.42 -11.44
N SER A 793 -14.98 37.12 -10.73
CA SER A 793 -15.66 36.58 -9.56
C SER A 793 -16.68 35.53 -9.98
N VAL A 794 -16.65 34.37 -9.30
CA VAL A 794 -17.56 33.25 -9.50
C VAL A 794 -18.47 33.10 -8.29
N GLU A 795 -19.74 32.82 -8.50
CA GLU A 795 -20.69 32.53 -7.44
C GLU A 795 -20.49 31.10 -6.92
N GLY A 796 -20.47 30.92 -5.61
CA GLY A 796 -20.20 29.63 -4.96
C GLY A 796 -18.70 29.30 -4.90
N ASN A 797 -18.40 27.99 -4.85
CA ASN A 797 -17.03 27.47 -4.66
C ASN A 797 -16.62 26.39 -5.70
N LEU A 798 -17.29 26.37 -6.85
CA LEU A 798 -17.07 25.39 -7.92
C LEU A 798 -16.44 26.03 -9.16
N VAL A 799 -15.26 25.55 -9.54
CA VAL A 799 -14.55 25.94 -10.76
C VAL A 799 -14.91 24.95 -11.89
N ARG A 800 -15.51 25.44 -12.97
CA ARG A 800 -15.89 24.58 -14.11
C ARG A 800 -14.67 23.99 -14.82
N PRO A 801 -14.79 22.80 -15.43
CA PRO A 801 -13.71 22.21 -16.22
C PRO A 801 -13.24 23.15 -17.33
N ALA A 802 -11.93 23.31 -17.46
CA ALA A 802 -11.30 24.11 -18.50
C ALA A 802 -10.79 23.22 -19.65
N PRO A 803 -10.57 23.77 -20.86
CA PRO A 803 -10.01 23.01 -21.98
C PRO A 803 -8.65 22.39 -21.65
N ALA A 804 -8.40 21.19 -22.16
CA ALA A 804 -7.11 20.52 -21.98
C ALA A 804 -5.96 21.39 -22.48
N GLY A 805 -4.85 21.40 -21.74
CA GLY A 805 -3.65 22.21 -22.02
C GLY A 805 -3.74 23.67 -21.54
N SER A 806 -4.91 24.12 -21.01
CA SER A 806 -5.01 25.45 -20.43
C SER A 806 -4.48 25.53 -19.01
N THR A 807 -4.10 26.75 -18.58
CA THR A 807 -3.79 27.08 -17.18
C THR A 807 -4.84 28.05 -16.68
N VAL A 808 -5.45 27.74 -15.54
CA VAL A 808 -6.51 28.49 -14.88
C VAL A 808 -5.99 29.02 -13.56
N LYS A 809 -6.13 30.32 -13.31
CA LYS A 809 -5.78 30.93 -12.04
C LYS A 809 -7.01 30.97 -11.14
N VAL A 810 -6.87 30.44 -9.93
CA VAL A 810 -7.95 30.37 -8.95
C VAL A 810 -7.51 31.03 -7.66
N GLU A 811 -8.25 32.05 -7.21
CA GLU A 811 -8.02 32.73 -5.94
C GLU A 811 -9.24 32.55 -5.03
N ALA A 812 -9.05 31.98 -3.86
CA ALA A 812 -10.10 31.81 -2.85
C ALA A 812 -9.78 32.59 -1.58
N THR A 813 -10.78 33.29 -1.02
CA THR A 813 -10.66 34.01 0.24
C THR A 813 -11.62 33.41 1.26
N LEU A 814 -11.05 33.02 2.41
CA LEU A 814 -11.78 32.56 3.59
C LEU A 814 -11.93 33.72 4.56
N GLU A 815 -13.16 34.05 4.96
CA GLU A 815 -13.42 35.06 5.95
C GLU A 815 -14.14 34.47 7.16
N SER A 816 -14.02 35.13 8.31
CA SER A 816 -14.75 34.74 9.51
C SER A 816 -16.26 34.85 9.29
N ALA A 817 -17.00 33.83 9.70
CA ALA A 817 -18.44 33.91 9.73
C ALA A 817 -18.85 35.16 10.57
N PRO A 818 -19.80 35.97 10.14
CA PRO A 818 -20.31 37.01 10.99
C PRO A 818 -20.84 36.37 12.27
N PRO A 819 -20.64 37.03 13.45
CA PRO A 819 -21.16 36.47 14.69
C PRO A 819 -22.64 36.18 14.55
N SER A 820 -23.04 34.92 14.84
CA SER A 820 -24.44 34.50 14.86
C SER A 820 -25.23 35.49 15.74
N ARG A 821 -26.16 36.22 15.10
CA ARG A 821 -27.09 37.10 15.78
C ARG A 821 -28.09 36.27 16.60
#